data_a82a4b59c4d4495d54d46beb1d9656ad
#
_entry.id   a82a4b59c4d4495d54d46beb1d9656ad
#
_cell.length_a   1.000
_cell.length_b   1.000
_cell.length_c   1.000
_cell.angle_alpha   90.00
_cell.angle_beta   90.00
_cell.angle_gamma   90.00
#
_symmetry.space_group_name_H-M   'P 1'
#
loop_
_entity.id
_entity.type
_entity.pdbx_description
1 polymer ?
#
loop_
_entity_poly.entity_id
_entity_poly.type
_entity_poly.pdbx_seq_one_letter_code
_entity_poly.pdbx_strand_id
1 'polypeptide(L)'
;MSTATKADPKVMIVGLPNTGKSHVFINLSGQYTAVANSPLTTIEMKRARFKIEEQVYEIIDTPGLLSVYSYSEEDKLVREAIFSEPPDVIIQCIDANRLKQSLVLTIELILTGIPLIISLNALDETARKGIWIDSPGLSGLLGVPVVESIPVAGGGVSELKAAIARAKPGKLSAVSYGPVIDQGLMVLASKLPEHIHFRHLVAFLLMRQDPLVMEYLQKTCGSEILTELKQEMENLSGQFLGGLNRAIDKHRSSWIDDLVEKVVKRQKVSQKEVYQTIARLTRHPIFGPPILVVILSIMFMLVVHVANGISEWLTNKLWVPVEAILSKVLPAGFWHDFFIGDYGVISLGLVNALLTVLPILTVFLLLLNTLEDTGYILNLSVLTKRILEKLGLGGEGLITLVLGFGCKAMATLTARTIPSKREKYIVIFLLSFAIPCAPQLGLDISVLGLMGWSAFMIVFAVLVLSEICAGLLLNRFLKRTELNLAFIQDLPPIRLPKLKWVLKKTYFRLYSFLRESLLVFVLAAVGLFTLEKLGLLEATKKLLRPLIEGLLGLPLAMVDVMILCLARNEAGVGQVINLVRKGQLNYVQCIVAVILTTMAFPCFATFTAMARTLGVKSAILMASAIFITAVSMAGLLNWVLVVFV
;
A
#
# COMPACT_ATOMS: atom_id res chain seq x y z
N MET A 1 24.53 -23.73 -46.44
CA MET A 1 24.94 -22.73 -45.41
C MET A 1 23.68 -22.15 -44.80
N SER A 2 23.29 -22.66 -43.66
CA SER A 2 22.11 -22.17 -42.91
C SER A 2 22.50 -20.90 -42.20
N THR A 3 21.93 -19.77 -42.62
CA THR A 3 22.05 -18.49 -41.91
C THR A 3 21.33 -18.63 -40.59
N ALA A 4 22.08 -18.83 -39.52
CA ALA A 4 21.54 -18.72 -38.16
C ALA A 4 20.93 -17.30 -38.01
N THR A 5 19.62 -17.22 -37.95
CA THR A 5 18.88 -15.99 -37.65
C THR A 5 19.38 -15.48 -36.29
N LYS A 6 20.16 -14.40 -36.31
CA LYS A 6 20.63 -13.71 -35.11
C LYS A 6 19.38 -13.29 -34.33
N ALA A 7 19.21 -13.79 -33.09
CA ALA A 7 18.08 -13.43 -32.25
C ALA A 7 17.98 -11.90 -32.11
N ASP A 8 16.75 -11.37 -32.11
CA ASP A 8 16.51 -9.94 -31.96
C ASP A 8 17.15 -9.45 -30.64
N PRO A 9 17.95 -8.36 -30.63
CA PRO A 9 18.53 -7.84 -29.41
C PRO A 9 17.46 -7.39 -28.42
N LYS A 10 17.67 -7.71 -27.13
CA LYS A 10 16.71 -7.50 -26.06
C LYS A 10 16.95 -6.20 -25.32
N VAL A 11 15.91 -5.38 -25.19
CA VAL A 11 15.89 -4.14 -24.41
C VAL A 11 14.96 -4.31 -23.21
N MET A 12 15.49 -4.18 -22.01
CA MET A 12 14.70 -4.33 -20.78
C MET A 12 14.47 -2.97 -20.12
N ILE A 13 13.20 -2.63 -19.82
CA ILE A 13 12.84 -1.41 -19.10
C ILE A 13 12.72 -1.74 -17.62
N VAL A 14 13.53 -1.06 -16.79
CA VAL A 14 13.51 -1.20 -15.32
C VAL A 14 13.35 0.17 -14.65
N GLY A 15 13.04 0.16 -13.36
CA GLY A 15 12.94 1.39 -12.55
C GLY A 15 11.95 1.23 -11.41
N LEU A 16 11.94 2.19 -10.51
CA LEU A 16 11.03 2.19 -9.36
C LEU A 16 9.55 2.14 -9.80
N PRO A 17 8.63 1.72 -8.92
CA PRO A 17 7.20 1.84 -9.19
C PRO A 17 6.80 3.29 -9.53
N ASN A 18 5.92 3.46 -10.52
CA ASN A 18 5.37 4.76 -10.97
C ASN A 18 6.38 5.74 -11.58
N THR A 19 7.49 5.27 -12.14
CA THR A 19 8.49 6.11 -12.84
C THR A 19 8.22 6.31 -14.34
N GLY A 20 7.09 5.83 -14.86
CA GLY A 20 6.70 5.99 -16.26
C GLY A 20 7.17 4.87 -17.20
N LYS A 21 7.62 3.71 -16.69
CA LYS A 21 8.07 2.55 -17.47
C LYS A 21 7.10 2.16 -18.59
N SER A 22 5.84 1.90 -18.24
CA SER A 22 4.83 1.47 -19.21
C SER A 22 4.53 2.54 -20.26
N HIS A 23 4.69 3.83 -19.96
CA HIS A 23 4.60 4.89 -20.97
C HIS A 23 5.76 4.85 -21.94
N VAL A 24 7.00 4.66 -21.44
CA VAL A 24 8.19 4.48 -22.28
C VAL A 24 8.04 3.24 -23.17
N PHE A 25 7.55 2.14 -22.61
CA PHE A 25 7.25 0.90 -23.35
C PHE A 25 6.26 1.14 -24.50
N ILE A 26 5.12 1.79 -24.24
CA ILE A 26 4.10 2.11 -25.24
C ILE A 26 4.67 3.03 -26.32
N ASN A 27 5.42 4.06 -25.93
CA ASN A 27 5.98 5.03 -26.87
C ASN A 27 7.05 4.43 -27.79
N LEU A 28 7.83 3.47 -27.31
CA LEU A 28 8.83 2.77 -28.12
C LEU A 28 8.21 1.70 -29.00
N SER A 29 7.26 0.92 -28.48
CA SER A 29 6.65 -0.22 -29.20
C SER A 29 5.48 0.18 -30.09
N GLY A 30 4.82 1.31 -29.84
CA GLY A 30 3.59 1.71 -30.54
C GLY A 30 2.37 0.82 -30.22
N GLN A 31 2.50 -0.13 -29.27
CA GLN A 31 1.46 -1.11 -28.96
C GLN A 31 0.91 -0.91 -27.56
N TYR A 32 -0.41 -0.73 -27.46
CA TYR A 32 -1.12 -0.59 -26.18
C TYR A 32 -1.26 -1.91 -25.39
N THR A 33 -1.14 -3.06 -26.06
CA THR A 33 -1.25 -4.40 -25.47
C THR A 33 -0.54 -5.44 -26.33
N ALA A 34 0.58 -5.96 -25.86
CA ALA A 34 1.07 -7.27 -26.27
C ALA A 34 1.36 -8.06 -24.99
N VAL A 35 0.46 -8.96 -24.63
CA VAL A 35 0.64 -9.86 -23.50
C VAL A 35 1.26 -11.15 -24.04
N ALA A 36 2.53 -11.38 -23.73
CA ALA A 36 3.11 -12.71 -23.82
C ALA A 36 3.14 -13.27 -22.39
N ASN A 37 2.21 -14.19 -22.10
CA ASN A 37 2.14 -14.86 -20.81
C ASN A 37 3.36 -15.76 -20.63
N SER A 38 4.13 -15.53 -19.57
CA SER A 38 5.07 -16.53 -19.08
C SER A 38 4.30 -17.51 -18.18
N PRO A 39 4.37 -18.83 -18.40
CA PRO A 39 3.41 -19.78 -17.80
C PRO A 39 3.55 -20.05 -16.30
N LEU A 40 4.40 -19.35 -15.56
CA LEU A 40 4.74 -19.72 -14.19
C LEU A 40 4.52 -18.64 -13.10
N THR A 41 4.04 -17.41 -13.43
CA THR A 41 3.89 -16.35 -12.43
C THR A 41 2.65 -15.50 -12.64
N THR A 42 2.01 -15.11 -11.53
CA THR A 42 0.86 -14.18 -11.48
C THR A 42 1.22 -12.71 -11.81
N ILE A 43 2.49 -12.42 -12.12
CA ILE A 43 3.01 -11.08 -12.44
C ILE A 43 3.51 -11.12 -13.88
N GLU A 44 2.82 -10.41 -14.76
CA GLU A 44 3.07 -10.44 -16.22
C GLU A 44 4.17 -9.43 -16.60
N MET A 45 5.25 -9.91 -17.25
CA MET A 45 6.17 -9.08 -18.01
C MET A 45 5.62 -8.92 -19.43
N LYS A 46 5.42 -7.66 -19.86
CA LYS A 46 4.95 -7.36 -21.21
C LYS A 46 6.11 -7.37 -22.18
N ARG A 47 5.95 -8.02 -23.32
CA ARG A 47 6.95 -8.06 -24.38
C ARG A 47 6.36 -7.51 -25.67
N ALA A 48 7.14 -6.75 -26.43
CA ALA A 48 6.77 -6.24 -27.74
C ALA A 48 8.00 -6.15 -28.64
N ARG A 49 7.81 -5.95 -29.94
CA ARG A 49 8.87 -5.69 -30.90
C ARG A 49 8.78 -4.27 -31.40
N PHE A 50 9.92 -3.64 -31.62
CA PHE A 50 9.99 -2.32 -32.24
C PHE A 50 11.22 -2.24 -33.15
N LYS A 51 11.21 -1.27 -34.08
CA LYS A 51 12.25 -1.14 -35.09
C LYS A 51 13.04 0.18 -34.89
N ILE A 52 14.35 0.07 -34.94
CA ILE A 52 15.26 1.20 -35.04
C ILE A 52 16.02 1.02 -36.34
N GLU A 53 15.87 1.95 -37.30
CA GLU A 53 16.37 1.83 -38.65
C GLU A 53 15.96 0.49 -39.27
N GLU A 54 16.89 -0.38 -39.61
CA GLU A 54 16.59 -1.72 -40.17
C GLU A 54 16.59 -2.84 -39.14
N GLN A 55 17.02 -2.58 -37.90
CA GLN A 55 17.14 -3.61 -36.89
C GLN A 55 15.88 -3.69 -36.03
N VAL A 56 15.40 -4.93 -35.82
CA VAL A 56 14.28 -5.23 -34.90
C VAL A 56 14.84 -5.52 -33.51
N TYR A 57 14.20 -4.97 -32.50
CA TYR A 57 14.51 -5.15 -31.08
C TYR A 57 13.31 -5.75 -30.36
N GLU A 58 13.54 -6.64 -29.38
CA GLU A 58 12.55 -7.07 -28.41
C GLU A 58 12.61 -6.16 -27.19
N ILE A 59 11.48 -5.58 -26.78
CA ILE A 59 11.37 -4.74 -25.58
C ILE A 59 10.56 -5.46 -24.51
N ILE A 60 11.05 -5.40 -23.26
CA ILE A 60 10.46 -6.07 -22.10
C ILE A 60 10.15 -5.01 -21.05
N ASP A 61 8.85 -4.84 -20.70
CA ASP A 61 8.39 -4.01 -19.56
C ASP A 61 8.41 -4.86 -18.30
N THR A 62 9.14 -4.41 -17.26
CA THR A 62 9.25 -5.14 -16.00
C THR A 62 8.37 -4.51 -14.93
N PRO A 63 7.96 -5.28 -13.90
CA PRO A 63 7.44 -4.74 -12.65
C PRO A 63 8.37 -3.68 -12.05
N GLY A 64 7.91 -2.95 -11.04
CA GLY A 64 8.76 -2.00 -10.32
C GLY A 64 9.90 -2.73 -9.61
N LEU A 65 11.14 -2.28 -9.81
CA LEU A 65 12.34 -2.80 -9.17
C LEU A 65 12.90 -1.74 -8.22
N LEU A 66 12.94 -2.04 -6.93
CA LEU A 66 13.49 -1.13 -5.92
C LEU A 66 15.02 -1.27 -5.81
N SER A 67 15.51 -2.49 -5.86
CA SER A 67 16.92 -2.85 -5.76
C SER A 67 17.11 -4.25 -6.32
N VAL A 68 18.24 -4.53 -6.92
CA VAL A 68 18.63 -5.90 -7.32
C VAL A 68 18.87 -6.77 -6.07
N TYR A 69 19.23 -6.16 -4.96
CA TYR A 69 19.31 -6.75 -3.62
C TYR A 69 18.00 -6.59 -2.87
N SER A 70 16.92 -7.18 -3.33
CA SER A 70 15.61 -7.11 -2.66
C SER A 70 14.99 -8.49 -2.51
N TYR A 71 14.08 -8.60 -1.53
CA TYR A 71 13.40 -9.85 -1.21
C TYR A 71 11.93 -9.87 -1.63
N SER A 72 11.44 -8.81 -2.30
CA SER A 72 10.07 -8.84 -2.84
C SER A 72 9.97 -9.89 -3.94
N GLU A 73 8.81 -10.50 -4.10
CA GLU A 73 8.58 -11.47 -5.18
C GLU A 73 8.72 -10.82 -6.56
N GLU A 74 8.33 -9.55 -6.68
CA GLU A 74 8.48 -8.76 -7.91
C GLU A 74 9.94 -8.50 -8.26
N ASP A 75 10.75 -8.09 -7.28
CA ASP A 75 12.19 -7.85 -7.48
C ASP A 75 12.93 -9.15 -7.84
N LYS A 76 12.54 -10.28 -7.21
CA LYS A 76 13.11 -11.60 -7.57
C LYS A 76 12.85 -11.96 -9.02
N LEU A 77 11.62 -11.76 -9.50
CA LEU A 77 11.26 -12.06 -10.89
C LEU A 77 12.09 -11.23 -11.88
N VAL A 78 12.24 -9.92 -11.62
CA VAL A 78 13.05 -9.05 -12.49
C VAL A 78 14.51 -9.47 -12.45
N ARG A 79 15.03 -9.81 -11.27
CA ARG A 79 16.39 -10.32 -11.11
C ARG A 79 16.58 -11.65 -11.84
N GLU A 80 15.68 -12.61 -11.67
CA GLU A 80 15.72 -13.89 -12.38
C GLU A 80 15.69 -13.68 -13.89
N ALA A 81 14.89 -12.74 -14.38
CA ALA A 81 14.87 -12.40 -15.80
C ALA A 81 16.20 -11.82 -16.29
N ILE A 82 16.85 -10.95 -15.52
CA ILE A 82 18.17 -10.40 -15.85
C ILE A 82 19.24 -11.52 -15.89
N PHE A 83 19.19 -12.48 -14.96
CA PHE A 83 20.18 -13.55 -14.88
C PHE A 83 19.93 -14.69 -15.88
N SER A 84 18.66 -15.06 -16.13
CA SER A 84 18.30 -16.17 -17.02
C SER A 84 18.27 -15.77 -18.50
N GLU A 85 17.82 -14.54 -18.79
CA GLU A 85 17.75 -13.98 -20.14
C GLU A 85 18.40 -12.60 -20.17
N PRO A 86 19.75 -12.51 -20.11
CA PRO A 86 20.44 -11.22 -20.07
C PRO A 86 20.01 -10.30 -21.23
N PRO A 87 19.55 -9.07 -20.93
CA PRO A 87 19.24 -8.11 -21.97
C PRO A 87 20.54 -7.51 -22.56
N ASP A 88 20.48 -7.12 -23.84
CA ASP A 88 21.58 -6.42 -24.49
C ASP A 88 21.68 -4.96 -24.07
N VAL A 89 20.54 -4.35 -23.67
CA VAL A 89 20.46 -2.97 -23.19
C VAL A 89 19.41 -2.87 -22.08
N ILE A 90 19.73 -2.11 -21.04
CA ILE A 90 18.79 -1.75 -19.98
C ILE A 90 18.41 -0.27 -20.13
N ILE A 91 17.11 0.03 -20.09
CA ILE A 91 16.60 1.40 -19.94
C ILE A 91 16.08 1.55 -18.52
N GLN A 92 16.74 2.36 -17.72
CA GLN A 92 16.24 2.70 -16.39
C GLN A 92 15.37 3.96 -16.47
N CYS A 93 14.09 3.82 -16.13
CA CYS A 93 13.20 4.96 -15.99
C CYS A 93 13.36 5.59 -14.60
N ILE A 94 13.72 6.86 -14.55
CA ILE A 94 13.91 7.65 -13.33
C ILE A 94 12.89 8.78 -13.31
N ASP A 95 12.14 8.90 -12.22
CA ASP A 95 11.37 10.10 -11.90
C ASP A 95 12.31 11.14 -11.29
N ALA A 96 12.44 12.29 -11.95
CA ALA A 96 13.29 13.40 -11.52
C ALA A 96 12.99 13.87 -10.08
N ASN A 97 11.73 13.73 -9.62
CA ASN A 97 11.36 14.01 -8.24
C ASN A 97 11.95 13.00 -7.24
N ARG A 98 12.34 11.81 -7.72
CA ARG A 98 12.87 10.70 -6.89
C ARG A 98 14.29 10.31 -7.32
N LEU A 99 15.05 11.28 -7.84
CA LEU A 99 16.40 11.03 -8.36
C LEU A 99 17.27 10.25 -7.38
N LYS A 100 17.34 10.72 -6.13
CA LYS A 100 18.16 10.10 -5.07
C LYS A 100 17.82 8.62 -4.81
N GLN A 101 16.54 8.28 -4.82
CA GLN A 101 16.09 6.90 -4.63
C GLN A 101 16.41 6.03 -5.84
N SER A 102 16.21 6.57 -7.04
CA SER A 102 16.45 5.84 -8.29
C SER A 102 17.93 5.59 -8.52
N LEU A 103 18.81 6.46 -8.03
CA LEU A 103 20.27 6.30 -8.14
C LEU A 103 20.79 5.08 -7.36
N VAL A 104 20.10 4.63 -6.32
CA VAL A 104 20.44 3.37 -5.63
C VAL A 104 20.40 2.20 -6.61
N LEU A 105 19.32 2.09 -7.39
CA LEU A 105 19.18 1.07 -8.42
C LEU A 105 20.17 1.29 -9.57
N THR A 106 20.42 2.55 -9.96
CA THR A 106 21.39 2.89 -11.03
C THR A 106 22.77 2.29 -10.74
N ILE A 107 23.26 2.45 -9.51
CA ILE A 107 24.54 1.91 -9.07
C ILE A 107 24.59 0.39 -9.21
N GLU A 108 23.54 -0.29 -8.79
CA GLU A 108 23.44 -1.75 -8.86
C GLU A 108 23.35 -2.24 -10.32
N LEU A 109 22.67 -1.49 -11.19
CA LEU A 109 22.60 -1.82 -12.62
C LEU A 109 23.96 -1.60 -13.34
N ILE A 110 24.73 -0.59 -12.95
CA ILE A 110 26.10 -0.39 -13.49
C ILE A 110 26.99 -1.61 -13.17
N LEU A 111 26.81 -2.23 -11.99
CA LEU A 111 27.58 -3.43 -11.60
C LEU A 111 27.26 -4.67 -12.46
N THR A 112 26.15 -4.67 -13.21
CA THR A 112 25.85 -5.76 -14.16
C THR A 112 26.81 -5.74 -15.36
N GLY A 113 27.37 -4.57 -15.70
CA GLY A 113 28.15 -4.38 -16.92
C GLY A 113 27.31 -4.37 -18.21
N ILE A 114 25.99 -4.46 -18.12
CA ILE A 114 25.09 -4.34 -19.27
C ILE A 114 25.03 -2.87 -19.70
N PRO A 115 24.97 -2.57 -21.01
CA PRO A 115 24.69 -1.23 -21.51
C PRO A 115 23.46 -0.62 -20.86
N LEU A 116 23.63 0.52 -20.18
CA LEU A 116 22.59 1.19 -19.40
C LEU A 116 22.28 2.57 -19.99
N ILE A 117 20.99 2.89 -20.11
CA ILE A 117 20.48 4.20 -20.51
C ILE A 117 19.53 4.68 -19.42
N ILE A 118 19.63 5.93 -19.03
CA ILE A 118 18.70 6.56 -18.10
C ILE A 118 17.67 7.37 -18.89
N SER A 119 16.39 7.03 -18.73
CA SER A 119 15.27 7.86 -19.18
C SER A 119 14.81 8.70 -17.99
N LEU A 120 15.13 9.98 -17.99
CA LEU A 120 14.83 10.92 -16.93
C LEU A 120 13.49 11.60 -17.19
N ASN A 121 12.49 11.24 -16.39
CA ASN A 121 11.08 11.64 -16.54
C ASN A 121 10.69 12.72 -15.54
N ALA A 122 9.54 13.39 -15.76
CA ALA A 122 8.94 14.38 -14.87
C ALA A 122 9.79 15.64 -14.60
N LEU A 123 10.66 16.00 -15.53
CA LEU A 123 11.47 17.23 -15.45
C LEU A 123 10.62 18.50 -15.44
N ASP A 124 9.46 18.50 -16.11
CA ASP A 124 8.50 19.60 -16.07
C ASP A 124 7.92 19.81 -14.66
N GLU A 125 7.73 18.74 -13.90
CA GLU A 125 7.27 18.84 -12.51
C GLU A 125 8.37 19.38 -11.59
N THR A 126 9.61 18.93 -11.75
CA THR A 126 10.73 19.42 -10.95
C THR A 126 11.05 20.88 -11.26
N ALA A 127 10.98 21.29 -12.53
CA ALA A 127 11.15 22.69 -12.94
C ALA A 127 10.09 23.61 -12.29
N ARG A 128 8.82 23.17 -12.23
CA ARG A 128 7.76 23.90 -11.51
C ARG A 128 8.03 24.04 -10.00
N LYS A 129 8.82 23.13 -9.42
CA LYS A 129 9.27 23.16 -8.02
C LYS A 129 10.57 23.95 -7.82
N GLY A 130 11.12 24.53 -8.89
CA GLY A 130 12.41 25.23 -8.87
C GLY A 130 13.62 24.30 -8.73
N ILE A 131 13.45 23.05 -9.11
CA ILE A 131 14.50 22.04 -9.09
C ILE A 131 14.90 21.76 -10.53
N TRP A 132 16.14 22.04 -10.86
CA TRP A 132 16.75 21.81 -12.16
C TRP A 132 17.81 20.73 -12.04
N ILE A 133 17.76 19.74 -12.92
CA ILE A 133 18.74 18.64 -12.96
C ILE A 133 19.63 18.86 -14.19
N ASP A 134 20.93 18.86 -13.98
CA ASP A 134 21.92 18.90 -15.05
C ASP A 134 22.09 17.49 -15.63
N SER A 135 21.27 17.17 -16.64
CA SER A 135 21.26 15.84 -17.29
C SER A 135 22.59 15.52 -17.99
N PRO A 136 23.25 16.47 -18.68
CA PRO A 136 24.60 16.24 -19.21
C PRO A 136 25.63 15.98 -18.10
N GLY A 137 25.61 16.77 -17.03
CA GLY A 137 26.49 16.57 -15.88
C GLY A 137 26.26 15.19 -15.21
N LEU A 138 25.01 14.78 -15.06
CA LEU A 138 24.64 13.45 -14.54
C LEU A 138 25.18 12.33 -15.45
N SER A 139 25.03 12.49 -16.78
CA SER A 139 25.54 11.54 -17.76
C SER A 139 27.06 11.41 -17.68
N GLY A 140 27.78 12.54 -17.57
CA GLY A 140 29.24 12.56 -17.44
C GLY A 140 29.76 11.90 -16.18
N LEU A 141 29.09 12.13 -15.03
CA LEU A 141 29.46 11.57 -13.74
C LEU A 141 29.18 10.06 -13.64
N LEU A 142 28.06 9.58 -14.19
CA LEU A 142 27.69 8.17 -14.19
C LEU A 142 28.36 7.37 -15.33
N GLY A 143 28.80 8.06 -16.39
CA GLY A 143 29.33 7.42 -17.59
C GLY A 143 28.28 6.65 -18.40
N VAL A 144 26.99 6.98 -18.24
CA VAL A 144 25.86 6.40 -18.96
C VAL A 144 25.03 7.50 -19.64
N PRO A 145 24.42 7.26 -20.81
CA PRO A 145 23.55 8.22 -21.46
C PRO A 145 22.34 8.55 -20.59
N VAL A 146 22.05 9.84 -20.42
CA VAL A 146 20.84 10.32 -19.75
C VAL A 146 19.99 11.04 -20.80
N VAL A 147 18.80 10.52 -21.06
CA VAL A 147 17.83 11.07 -22.00
C VAL A 147 16.67 11.68 -21.24
N GLU A 148 16.43 12.96 -21.46
CA GLU A 148 15.24 13.63 -20.94
C GLU A 148 14.00 13.17 -21.69
N SER A 149 12.99 12.70 -20.97
CA SER A 149 11.77 12.22 -21.59
C SER A 149 10.52 12.79 -20.92
N ILE A 150 9.51 13.02 -21.74
CA ILE A 150 8.15 13.37 -21.30
C ILE A 150 7.22 12.28 -21.83
N PRO A 151 7.15 11.13 -21.16
CA PRO A 151 6.49 9.94 -21.70
C PRO A 151 5.02 10.15 -22.04
N VAL A 152 4.32 11.01 -21.28
CA VAL A 152 2.90 11.33 -21.52
C VAL A 152 2.70 12.11 -22.82
N ALA A 153 3.69 12.92 -23.24
CA ALA A 153 3.64 13.72 -24.46
C ALA A 153 4.42 13.12 -25.63
N GLY A 154 5.06 11.93 -25.44
CA GLY A 154 5.89 11.28 -26.46
C GLY A 154 7.25 11.95 -26.70
N GLY A 155 7.65 12.92 -25.87
CA GLY A 155 8.95 13.59 -25.98
C GLY A 155 10.10 12.68 -25.57
N GLY A 156 11.25 12.76 -26.29
CA GLY A 156 12.47 12.01 -25.98
C GLY A 156 12.56 10.61 -26.61
N VAL A 157 11.55 10.18 -27.40
CA VAL A 157 11.52 8.83 -27.99
C VAL A 157 12.59 8.63 -29.07
N SER A 158 12.82 9.63 -29.91
CA SER A 158 13.87 9.64 -30.94
C SER A 158 15.27 9.57 -30.33
N GLU A 159 15.48 10.33 -29.27
CA GLU A 159 16.71 10.36 -28.51
C GLU A 159 16.96 9.02 -27.79
N LEU A 160 15.91 8.41 -27.23
CA LEU A 160 16.01 7.07 -26.64
C LEU A 160 16.37 6.01 -27.68
N LYS A 161 15.73 6.03 -28.86
CA LYS A 161 16.09 5.12 -29.96
C LYS A 161 17.55 5.30 -30.41
N ALA A 162 18.01 6.54 -30.55
CA ALA A 162 19.41 6.83 -30.89
C ALA A 162 20.39 6.39 -29.78
N ALA A 163 19.98 6.51 -28.50
CA ALA A 163 20.77 6.05 -27.37
C ALA A 163 20.87 4.52 -27.32
N ILE A 164 19.78 3.78 -27.61
CA ILE A 164 19.78 2.31 -27.69
C ILE A 164 20.79 1.81 -28.73
N ALA A 165 20.79 2.40 -29.92
CA ALA A 165 21.69 2.01 -30.99
C ALA A 165 23.19 2.26 -30.65
N ARG A 166 23.49 3.17 -29.71
CA ARG A 166 24.84 3.57 -29.28
C ARG A 166 25.17 3.17 -27.85
N ALA A 167 24.34 2.34 -27.20
CA ALA A 167 24.49 2.01 -25.81
C ALA A 167 25.84 1.33 -25.51
N LYS A 168 26.47 1.76 -24.42
CA LYS A 168 27.71 1.20 -23.91
C LYS A 168 27.56 0.88 -22.41
N PRO A 169 28.32 -0.11 -21.89
CA PRO A 169 28.35 -0.35 -20.45
C PRO A 169 28.77 0.91 -19.69
N GLY A 170 28.14 1.13 -18.54
CA GLY A 170 28.51 2.21 -17.62
C GLY A 170 29.94 2.04 -17.09
N LYS A 171 30.57 3.13 -16.71
CA LYS A 171 31.92 3.09 -16.13
C LYS A 171 31.84 2.57 -14.68
N LEU A 172 32.38 1.39 -14.43
CA LEU A 172 32.47 0.82 -13.07
C LEU A 172 33.21 1.76 -12.10
N SER A 173 34.23 2.49 -12.61
CA SER A 173 35.00 3.47 -11.85
C SER A 173 34.21 4.72 -11.44
N ALA A 174 33.00 4.90 -11.98
CA ALA A 174 32.12 6.01 -11.57
C ALA A 174 31.45 5.78 -10.22
N VAL A 175 31.39 4.53 -9.73
CA VAL A 175 30.76 4.16 -8.47
C VAL A 175 31.83 3.82 -7.45
N SER A 176 31.81 4.46 -6.28
CA SER A 176 32.73 4.14 -5.18
C SER A 176 31.98 3.94 -3.86
N TYR A 177 32.28 2.83 -3.21
CA TYR A 177 31.83 2.50 -1.85
C TYR A 177 32.94 2.77 -0.81
N GLY A 178 34.01 3.44 -1.22
CA GLY A 178 35.21 3.65 -0.43
C GLY A 178 36.31 2.61 -0.72
N PRO A 179 37.59 2.99 -0.52
CA PRO A 179 38.74 2.24 -1.04
C PRO A 179 38.78 0.78 -0.56
N VAL A 180 38.44 0.51 0.69
CA VAL A 180 38.45 -0.85 1.25
C VAL A 180 37.38 -1.74 0.64
N ILE A 181 36.16 -1.20 0.49
CA ILE A 181 35.02 -1.93 -0.09
C ILE A 181 35.24 -2.15 -1.58
N ASP A 182 35.70 -1.12 -2.30
CA ASP A 182 35.98 -1.19 -3.73
C ASP A 182 37.09 -2.23 -4.03
N GLN A 183 38.13 -2.26 -3.23
CA GLN A 183 39.20 -3.28 -3.34
C GLN A 183 38.63 -4.68 -3.04
N GLY A 184 37.84 -4.85 -1.99
CA GLY A 184 37.17 -6.11 -1.66
C GLY A 184 36.27 -6.61 -2.80
N LEU A 185 35.51 -5.68 -3.41
CA LEU A 185 34.64 -5.97 -4.56
C LEU A 185 35.44 -6.51 -5.75
N MET A 186 36.57 -5.87 -6.06
CA MET A 186 37.45 -6.28 -7.16
C MET A 186 38.09 -7.65 -6.90
N VAL A 187 38.57 -7.89 -5.67
CA VAL A 187 39.14 -9.18 -5.27
C VAL A 187 38.11 -10.30 -5.35
N LEU A 188 36.92 -10.10 -4.80
CA LEU A 188 35.85 -11.10 -4.88
C LEU A 188 35.42 -11.36 -6.34
N ALA A 189 35.28 -10.31 -7.16
CA ALA A 189 34.92 -10.45 -8.56
C ALA A 189 35.98 -11.19 -9.39
N SER A 190 37.29 -11.01 -9.06
CA SER A 190 38.39 -11.72 -9.76
C SER A 190 38.49 -13.19 -9.40
N LYS A 191 38.06 -13.59 -8.18
CA LYS A 191 38.03 -14.99 -7.74
C LYS A 191 36.82 -15.77 -8.28
N LEU A 192 35.80 -15.08 -8.78
CA LEU A 192 34.63 -15.73 -9.39
C LEU A 192 35.01 -16.34 -10.76
N PRO A 193 34.58 -17.57 -11.07
CA PRO A 193 34.83 -18.25 -12.35
C PRO A 193 34.33 -17.44 -13.56
N GLU A 194 35.00 -17.62 -14.71
CA GLU A 194 34.68 -16.85 -15.94
C GLU A 194 33.27 -17.12 -16.49
N HIS A 195 32.74 -18.29 -16.26
CA HIS A 195 31.39 -18.66 -16.69
C HIS A 195 30.26 -17.98 -15.89
N ILE A 196 30.59 -17.30 -14.76
CA ILE A 196 29.62 -16.56 -13.99
C ILE A 196 29.36 -15.20 -14.64
N HIS A 197 28.13 -14.99 -15.09
CA HIS A 197 27.68 -13.70 -15.59
C HIS A 197 27.64 -12.65 -14.46
N PHE A 198 27.90 -11.39 -14.80
CA PHE A 198 27.79 -10.25 -13.87
C PHE A 198 28.66 -10.37 -12.61
N ARG A 199 29.91 -10.78 -12.75
CA ARG A 199 30.85 -11.04 -11.63
C ARG A 199 30.89 -9.92 -10.59
N HIS A 200 30.87 -8.65 -10.98
CA HIS A 200 30.88 -7.52 -10.04
C HIS A 200 29.56 -7.40 -9.26
N LEU A 201 28.43 -7.63 -9.91
CA LEU A 201 27.13 -7.66 -9.23
C LEU A 201 27.04 -8.88 -8.28
N VAL A 202 27.49 -10.06 -8.72
CA VAL A 202 27.52 -11.27 -7.87
C VAL A 202 28.43 -11.07 -6.66
N ALA A 203 29.62 -10.48 -6.84
CA ALA A 203 30.51 -10.14 -5.75
C ALA A 203 29.88 -9.13 -4.76
N PHE A 204 29.20 -8.10 -5.28
CA PHE A 204 28.48 -7.13 -4.46
C PHE A 204 27.34 -7.79 -3.65
N LEU A 205 26.53 -8.65 -4.29
CA LEU A 205 25.46 -9.38 -3.62
C LEU A 205 26.01 -10.38 -2.60
N LEU A 206 27.17 -10.99 -2.86
CA LEU A 206 27.88 -11.83 -1.91
C LEU A 206 28.31 -11.03 -0.67
N MET A 207 28.89 -9.82 -0.86
CA MET A 207 29.22 -8.92 0.25
C MET A 207 28.00 -8.52 1.08
N ARG A 208 26.83 -8.44 0.45
CA ARG A 208 25.54 -8.21 1.11
C ARG A 208 24.96 -9.46 1.77
N GLN A 209 25.61 -10.61 1.64
CA GLN A 209 25.15 -11.92 2.14
C GLN A 209 23.77 -12.32 1.55
N ASP A 210 23.58 -12.10 0.24
CA ASP A 210 22.33 -12.46 -0.44
C ASP A 210 22.16 -13.99 -0.47
N PRO A 211 21.06 -14.54 0.11
CA PRO A 211 20.87 -15.98 0.20
C PRO A 211 20.76 -16.69 -1.14
N LEU A 212 20.16 -16.03 -2.15
CA LEU A 212 19.98 -16.63 -3.47
C LEU A 212 21.31 -16.71 -4.24
N VAL A 213 22.17 -15.70 -4.09
CA VAL A 213 23.51 -15.73 -4.66
C VAL A 213 24.36 -16.80 -3.96
N MET A 214 24.24 -16.94 -2.65
CA MET A 214 24.93 -18.02 -1.92
C MET A 214 24.48 -19.40 -2.40
N GLU A 215 23.19 -19.61 -2.59
CA GLU A 215 22.64 -20.87 -3.13
C GLU A 215 23.09 -21.10 -4.58
N TYR A 216 23.08 -20.07 -5.42
CA TYR A 216 23.55 -20.13 -6.80
C TYR A 216 25.04 -20.53 -6.86
N LEU A 217 25.89 -19.88 -6.06
CA LEU A 217 27.31 -20.17 -6.00
C LEU A 217 27.57 -21.58 -5.45
N GLN A 218 26.81 -22.07 -4.48
CA GLN A 218 26.90 -23.45 -3.99
C GLN A 218 26.61 -24.50 -5.06
N LYS A 219 25.72 -24.20 -6.00
CA LYS A 219 25.37 -25.10 -7.11
C LYS A 219 26.36 -25.03 -8.28
N THR A 220 27.01 -23.88 -8.44
CA THR A 220 27.79 -23.58 -9.65
C THR A 220 29.30 -23.62 -9.43
N CYS A 221 29.76 -23.32 -8.21
CA CYS A 221 31.19 -23.27 -7.88
C CYS A 221 31.60 -24.50 -7.06
N GLY A 222 32.84 -24.93 -7.25
CA GLY A 222 33.46 -25.99 -6.42
C GLY A 222 33.66 -25.55 -4.96
N SER A 223 33.76 -26.52 -4.07
CA SER A 223 33.92 -26.28 -2.63
C SER A 223 35.15 -25.43 -2.25
N GLU A 224 36.22 -25.52 -3.01
CA GLU A 224 37.45 -24.74 -2.79
C GLU A 224 37.22 -23.25 -3.00
N ILE A 225 36.60 -22.87 -4.14
CA ILE A 225 36.29 -21.49 -4.46
C ILE A 225 35.34 -20.89 -3.44
N LEU A 226 34.33 -21.64 -3.01
CA LEU A 226 33.40 -21.22 -1.96
C LEU A 226 34.09 -20.96 -0.62
N THR A 227 35.08 -21.78 -0.27
CA THR A 227 35.85 -21.61 0.98
C THR A 227 36.69 -20.33 0.89
N GLU A 228 37.36 -20.09 -0.24
CA GLU A 228 38.13 -18.86 -0.48
C GLU A 228 37.25 -17.61 -0.42
N LEU A 229 36.09 -17.64 -1.09
CA LEU A 229 35.16 -16.51 -1.09
C LEU A 229 34.64 -16.20 0.33
N LYS A 230 34.33 -17.23 1.12
CA LYS A 230 33.92 -17.06 2.51
C LYS A 230 35.02 -16.48 3.39
N GLN A 231 36.26 -16.94 3.23
CA GLN A 231 37.40 -16.42 3.97
C GLN A 231 37.68 -14.94 3.66
N GLU A 232 37.59 -14.54 2.37
CA GLU A 232 37.71 -13.13 1.98
C GLU A 232 36.56 -12.27 2.54
N MET A 233 35.34 -12.82 2.56
CA MET A 233 34.18 -12.16 3.15
C MET A 233 34.35 -11.94 4.66
N GLU A 234 34.86 -12.92 5.40
CA GLU A 234 35.16 -12.81 6.82
C GLU A 234 36.25 -11.76 7.08
N ASN A 235 37.34 -11.80 6.31
CA ASN A 235 38.42 -10.83 6.39
C ASN A 235 37.94 -9.40 6.13
N LEU A 236 37.09 -9.21 5.12
CA LEU A 236 36.53 -7.91 4.80
C LEU A 236 35.54 -7.43 5.89
N SER A 237 34.67 -8.33 6.36
CA SER A 237 33.69 -8.01 7.41
C SER A 237 34.36 -7.65 8.74
N GLY A 238 35.48 -8.30 9.08
CA GLY A 238 36.26 -8.02 10.30
C GLY A 238 36.86 -6.61 10.35
N GLN A 239 37.00 -5.92 9.21
CA GLN A 239 37.51 -4.57 9.14
C GLN A 239 36.47 -3.49 9.53
N PHE A 240 35.19 -3.85 9.66
CA PHE A 240 34.11 -2.91 9.94
C PHE A 240 33.42 -3.17 11.28
N LEU A 241 33.75 -2.41 12.32
CA LEU A 241 33.19 -2.47 13.69
C LEU A 241 31.66 -2.36 13.78
N GLY A 242 31.00 -1.86 12.75
CA GLY A 242 29.53 -1.71 12.70
C GLY A 242 28.82 -2.66 11.72
N GLY A 243 29.57 -3.61 11.13
CA GLY A 243 29.12 -4.53 10.08
C GLY A 243 29.26 -3.96 8.67
N LEU A 244 29.68 -4.82 7.73
CA LEU A 244 29.96 -4.47 6.34
C LEU A 244 28.73 -3.85 5.62
N ASN A 245 27.54 -4.38 5.84
CA ASN A 245 26.30 -3.87 5.25
C ASN A 245 26.03 -2.40 5.60
N ARG A 246 26.26 -2.01 6.87
CA ARG A 246 26.11 -0.60 7.29
C ARG A 246 27.13 0.30 6.65
N ALA A 247 28.38 -0.18 6.51
CA ALA A 247 29.44 0.57 5.85
C ALA A 247 29.09 0.80 4.37
N ILE A 248 28.68 -0.23 3.65
CA ILE A 248 28.21 -0.15 2.25
C ILE A 248 27.08 0.87 2.12
N ASP A 249 26.03 0.78 2.96
CA ASP A 249 24.88 1.68 2.89
C ASP A 249 25.25 3.14 3.21
N LYS A 250 26.14 3.35 4.16
CA LYS A 250 26.64 4.69 4.53
C LYS A 250 27.44 5.32 3.37
N HIS A 251 28.39 4.60 2.82
CA HIS A 251 29.21 5.11 1.71
C HIS A 251 28.37 5.35 0.46
N ARG A 252 27.47 4.41 0.13
CA ARG A 252 26.51 4.56 -0.96
C ARG A 252 25.67 5.83 -0.82
N SER A 253 25.10 6.04 0.37
CA SER A 253 24.28 7.23 0.63
C SER A 253 25.08 8.51 0.52
N SER A 254 26.31 8.55 1.06
CA SER A 254 27.19 9.72 0.97
C SER A 254 27.55 10.02 -0.48
N TRP A 255 27.92 8.99 -1.25
CA TRP A 255 28.25 9.15 -2.66
C TRP A 255 27.06 9.66 -3.49
N ILE A 256 25.85 9.12 -3.24
CA ILE A 256 24.62 9.61 -3.91
C ILE A 256 24.34 11.07 -3.52
N ASP A 257 24.53 11.44 -2.25
CA ASP A 257 24.34 12.80 -1.78
C ASP A 257 25.27 13.79 -2.48
N ASP A 258 26.55 13.45 -2.56
CA ASP A 258 27.58 14.25 -3.26
C ASP A 258 27.28 14.39 -4.76
N LEU A 259 26.79 13.31 -5.39
CA LEU A 259 26.40 13.33 -6.80
C LEU A 259 25.19 14.24 -7.02
N VAL A 260 24.15 14.07 -6.20
CA VAL A 260 22.91 14.88 -6.28
C VAL A 260 23.22 16.36 -6.04
N GLU A 261 24.10 16.69 -5.08
CA GLU A 261 24.51 18.06 -4.81
C GLU A 261 25.19 18.73 -6.02
N LYS A 262 25.98 17.97 -6.80
CA LYS A 262 26.66 18.46 -8.01
C LYS A 262 25.70 18.71 -9.18
N VAL A 263 24.67 17.87 -9.36
CA VAL A 263 23.81 17.92 -10.55
C VAL A 263 22.45 18.61 -10.31
N VAL A 264 22.02 18.78 -9.06
CA VAL A 264 20.72 19.39 -8.74
C VAL A 264 20.91 20.85 -8.34
N LYS A 265 20.41 21.76 -9.16
CA LYS A 265 20.34 23.20 -8.86
C LYS A 265 18.96 23.52 -8.33
N ARG A 266 18.90 24.14 -7.15
CA ARG A 266 17.65 24.62 -6.55
C ARG A 266 17.59 26.13 -6.64
N GLN A 267 16.63 26.65 -7.42
CA GLN A 267 16.25 28.05 -7.37
C GLN A 267 15.14 28.23 -6.35
N LYS A 268 15.23 29.27 -5.51
CA LYS A 268 14.10 29.66 -4.67
C LYS A 268 12.97 30.15 -5.57
N VAL A 269 12.09 29.23 -5.95
CA VAL A 269 10.80 29.63 -6.55
C VAL A 269 10.00 30.20 -5.40
N SER A 270 9.57 31.44 -5.54
CA SER A 270 8.64 32.13 -4.64
C SER A 270 7.25 31.48 -4.67
N GLN A 271 7.17 30.17 -4.47
CA GLN A 271 5.92 29.54 -4.10
C GLN A 271 5.69 29.83 -2.63
N LYS A 272 4.70 30.68 -2.42
CA LYS A 272 4.15 31.17 -1.16
C LYS A 272 4.71 30.44 0.06
N GLU A 273 5.63 31.07 0.77
CA GLU A 273 6.20 30.62 2.06
C GLU A 273 5.13 30.09 3.03
N VAL A 274 3.90 30.56 2.86
CA VAL A 274 2.71 30.15 3.60
C VAL A 274 2.46 28.62 3.49
N TYR A 275 2.51 28.02 2.32
CA TYR A 275 2.23 26.56 2.16
C TYR A 275 3.33 25.69 2.78
N GLN A 276 4.57 26.14 2.71
CA GLN A 276 5.68 25.46 3.36
C GLN A 276 5.61 25.61 4.89
N THR A 277 5.18 26.77 5.37
CA THR A 277 4.98 27.02 6.80
C THR A 277 3.84 26.16 7.34
N ILE A 278 2.71 26.07 6.64
CA ILE A 278 1.60 25.18 7.02
C ILE A 278 2.08 23.72 7.04
N ALA A 279 2.84 23.27 6.03
CA ALA A 279 3.38 21.92 6.01
C ALA A 279 4.36 21.64 7.17
N ARG A 280 5.15 22.63 7.61
CA ARG A 280 6.01 22.50 8.79
C ARG A 280 5.20 22.43 10.08
N LEU A 281 4.15 23.26 10.21
CA LEU A 281 3.25 23.25 11.38
C LEU A 281 2.52 21.90 11.52
N THR A 282 2.00 21.35 10.44
CA THR A 282 1.30 20.04 10.46
C THR A 282 2.22 18.88 10.83
N ARG A 283 3.52 18.98 10.56
CA ARG A 283 4.55 17.97 10.92
C ARG A 283 5.17 18.20 12.30
N HIS A 284 4.94 19.36 12.91
CA HIS A 284 5.57 19.72 14.16
C HIS A 284 5.01 18.88 15.33
N PRO A 285 5.83 18.31 16.20
CA PRO A 285 5.38 17.41 17.26
C PRO A 285 4.42 18.05 18.27
N ILE A 286 4.46 19.37 18.44
CA ILE A 286 3.59 20.13 19.36
C ILE A 286 2.36 20.68 18.63
N PHE A 287 2.52 21.28 17.44
CA PHE A 287 1.42 21.92 16.71
C PHE A 287 0.63 20.94 15.81
N GLY A 288 1.25 19.83 15.39
CA GLY A 288 0.60 18.82 14.57
C GLY A 288 -0.60 18.16 15.23
N PRO A 289 -0.51 17.66 16.48
CA PRO A 289 -1.64 17.04 17.17
C PRO A 289 -2.87 17.95 17.33
N PRO A 290 -2.78 19.22 17.77
CA PRO A 290 -3.92 20.13 17.78
C PRO A 290 -4.57 20.34 16.40
N ILE A 291 -3.77 20.48 15.35
CA ILE A 291 -4.28 20.61 13.98
C ILE A 291 -5.04 19.34 13.57
N LEU A 292 -4.52 18.17 13.90
CA LEU A 292 -5.21 16.89 13.65
C LEU A 292 -6.55 16.83 14.38
N VAL A 293 -6.61 17.22 15.65
CA VAL A 293 -7.86 17.26 16.42
C VAL A 293 -8.88 18.19 15.77
N VAL A 294 -8.48 19.37 15.32
CA VAL A 294 -9.37 20.32 14.62
C VAL A 294 -9.91 19.71 13.33
N ILE A 295 -9.05 19.07 12.53
CA ILE A 295 -9.47 18.42 11.28
C ILE A 295 -10.46 17.28 11.56
N LEU A 296 -10.17 16.44 12.55
CA LEU A 296 -11.07 15.35 12.95
C LEU A 296 -12.41 15.89 13.48
N SER A 297 -12.39 17.00 14.22
CA SER A 297 -13.61 17.66 14.72
C SER A 297 -14.48 18.22 13.57
N ILE A 298 -13.85 18.83 12.56
CA ILE A 298 -14.55 19.31 11.37
C ILE A 298 -15.15 18.12 10.60
N MET A 299 -14.38 17.05 10.40
CA MET A 299 -14.88 15.83 9.75
C MET A 299 -16.05 15.23 10.52
N PHE A 300 -15.94 15.12 11.84
CA PHE A 300 -17.03 14.64 12.70
C PHE A 300 -18.30 15.48 12.53
N MET A 301 -18.20 16.81 12.66
CA MET A 301 -19.36 17.71 12.51
C MET A 301 -20.02 17.58 11.13
N LEU A 302 -19.23 17.54 10.06
CA LEU A 302 -19.77 17.42 8.70
C LEU A 302 -20.45 16.07 8.46
N VAL A 303 -19.87 14.97 8.94
CA VAL A 303 -20.51 13.66 8.81
C VAL A 303 -21.79 13.58 9.65
N VAL A 304 -21.75 14.02 10.90
CA VAL A 304 -22.90 13.94 11.80
C VAL A 304 -24.08 14.82 11.34
N HIS A 305 -23.82 16.07 10.96
CA HIS A 305 -24.91 17.00 10.63
C HIS A 305 -25.32 16.93 9.15
N VAL A 306 -24.35 16.88 8.23
CA VAL A 306 -24.66 16.89 6.80
C VAL A 306 -25.01 15.49 6.30
N ALA A 307 -24.15 14.49 6.56
CA ALA A 307 -24.35 13.16 6.00
C ALA A 307 -25.56 12.44 6.61
N ASN A 308 -25.72 12.48 7.95
CA ASN A 308 -26.89 11.91 8.60
C ASN A 308 -28.18 12.64 8.21
N GLY A 309 -28.15 13.97 8.14
CA GLY A 309 -29.31 14.75 7.71
C GLY A 309 -29.77 14.38 6.29
N ILE A 310 -28.84 14.20 5.36
CA ILE A 310 -29.15 13.71 4.00
C ILE A 310 -29.72 12.29 4.05
N SER A 311 -29.14 11.39 4.82
CA SER A 311 -29.59 10.00 4.96
C SER A 311 -31.02 9.95 5.52
N GLU A 312 -31.32 10.71 6.57
CA GLU A 312 -32.66 10.77 7.17
C GLU A 312 -33.68 11.39 6.22
N TRP A 313 -33.33 12.47 5.56
CA TRP A 313 -34.20 13.11 4.58
C TRP A 313 -34.54 12.15 3.42
N LEU A 314 -33.54 11.42 2.88
CA LEU A 314 -33.78 10.41 1.85
C LEU A 314 -34.65 9.26 2.35
N THR A 315 -34.40 8.75 3.54
CA THR A 315 -35.19 7.66 4.13
C THR A 315 -36.65 8.11 4.32
N ASN A 316 -36.89 9.26 4.91
CA ASN A 316 -38.24 9.77 5.17
C ASN A 316 -39.00 10.15 3.88
N LYS A 317 -38.30 10.67 2.86
CA LYS A 317 -38.93 11.10 1.61
C LYS A 317 -39.12 10.01 0.58
N LEU A 318 -38.19 9.02 0.54
CA LEU A 318 -38.23 7.96 -0.46
C LEU A 318 -38.69 6.64 0.11
N TRP A 319 -38.08 6.17 1.22
CA TRP A 319 -38.37 4.83 1.72
C TRP A 319 -39.71 4.73 2.42
N VAL A 320 -40.02 5.60 3.37
CA VAL A 320 -41.27 5.53 4.15
C VAL A 320 -42.53 5.51 3.27
N PRO A 321 -42.68 6.37 2.24
CA PRO A 321 -43.80 6.27 1.32
C PRO A 321 -43.82 4.98 0.49
N VAL A 322 -42.65 4.53 0.03
CA VAL A 322 -42.53 3.31 -0.78
C VAL A 322 -42.87 2.08 0.07
N GLU A 323 -42.38 2.00 1.30
CA GLU A 323 -42.72 0.93 2.26
C GLU A 323 -44.23 0.87 2.52
N ALA A 324 -44.89 2.04 2.73
CA ALA A 324 -46.32 2.13 2.92
C ALA A 324 -47.15 1.68 1.71
N ILE A 325 -46.64 1.89 0.49
CA ILE A 325 -47.28 1.39 -0.74
C ILE A 325 -47.04 -0.11 -0.88
N LEU A 326 -45.79 -0.56 -0.72
CA LEU A 326 -45.43 -1.98 -0.86
C LEU A 326 -46.14 -2.85 0.17
N SER A 327 -46.32 -2.40 1.41
CA SER A 327 -47.06 -3.12 2.46
C SER A 327 -48.56 -3.23 2.17
N LYS A 328 -49.14 -2.35 1.35
CA LYS A 328 -50.51 -2.48 0.85
C LYS A 328 -50.63 -3.49 -0.31
N VAL A 329 -49.63 -3.56 -1.16
CA VAL A 329 -49.59 -4.43 -2.34
C VAL A 329 -49.20 -5.86 -1.98
N LEU A 330 -48.30 -6.02 -1.03
CA LEU A 330 -47.80 -7.30 -0.54
C LEU A 330 -48.47 -7.63 0.81
N PRO A 331 -49.51 -8.45 0.83
CA PRO A 331 -50.18 -8.83 2.08
C PRO A 331 -49.20 -9.61 2.98
N ALA A 332 -49.46 -9.57 4.28
CA ALA A 332 -48.64 -10.25 5.28
C ALA A 332 -48.41 -11.71 4.94
N GLY A 333 -47.17 -12.14 4.87
CA GLY A 333 -46.74 -13.49 4.47
C GLY A 333 -45.32 -13.56 3.99
N PHE A 334 -44.94 -14.70 3.45
CA PHE A 334 -43.55 -14.98 3.00
C PHE A 334 -42.95 -13.88 2.07
N TRP A 335 -43.72 -13.42 1.08
CA TRP A 335 -43.27 -12.40 0.14
C TRP A 335 -43.13 -11.00 0.78
N HIS A 336 -44.02 -10.65 1.70
CA HIS A 336 -43.89 -9.43 2.47
C HIS A 336 -42.59 -9.43 3.28
N ASP A 337 -42.33 -10.50 4.05
CA ASP A 337 -41.16 -10.65 4.87
C ASP A 337 -39.87 -10.67 3.99
N PHE A 338 -39.92 -11.37 2.85
CA PHE A 338 -38.77 -11.46 1.94
C PHE A 338 -38.36 -10.12 1.34
N PHE A 339 -39.33 -9.24 1.01
CA PHE A 339 -38.99 -7.97 0.37
C PHE A 339 -38.88 -6.83 1.38
N ILE A 340 -39.75 -6.74 2.39
CA ILE A 340 -39.93 -5.55 3.21
C ILE A 340 -39.68 -5.82 4.70
N GLY A 341 -39.72 -7.09 5.13
CA GLY A 341 -39.49 -7.48 6.52
C GLY A 341 -38.15 -6.98 7.10
N ASP A 342 -37.93 -7.20 8.38
CA ASP A 342 -36.69 -6.75 9.07
C ASP A 342 -35.40 -7.28 8.39
N TYR A 343 -35.46 -8.46 7.78
CA TYR A 343 -34.37 -9.04 6.95
C TYR A 343 -34.70 -9.02 5.46
N GLY A 344 -35.61 -8.15 5.04
CA GLY A 344 -36.04 -8.06 3.66
C GLY A 344 -34.94 -7.61 2.70
N VAL A 345 -34.98 -8.15 1.50
CA VAL A 345 -33.98 -7.84 0.45
C VAL A 345 -33.97 -6.36 0.09
N ILE A 346 -35.16 -5.72 0.07
CA ILE A 346 -35.26 -4.28 -0.23
C ILE A 346 -34.88 -3.48 1.01
N SER A 347 -35.47 -3.75 2.17
CA SER A 347 -35.29 -2.98 3.39
C SER A 347 -33.84 -3.05 3.90
N LEU A 348 -33.34 -4.25 4.15
CA LEU A 348 -31.99 -4.45 4.69
C LEU A 348 -30.91 -4.37 3.60
N GLY A 349 -31.16 -4.92 2.40
CA GLY A 349 -30.19 -4.93 1.32
C GLY A 349 -30.10 -3.59 0.61
N LEU A 350 -31.15 -3.20 -0.11
CA LEU A 350 -31.09 -2.08 -1.04
C LEU A 350 -31.17 -0.71 -0.32
N VAL A 351 -32.14 -0.54 0.61
CA VAL A 351 -32.37 0.71 1.31
C VAL A 351 -31.18 1.07 2.21
N ASN A 352 -30.68 0.09 2.96
CA ASN A 352 -29.48 0.32 3.78
C ASN A 352 -28.28 0.74 2.92
N ALA A 353 -28.04 0.07 1.79
CA ALA A 353 -26.93 0.42 0.92
C ALA A 353 -27.05 1.80 0.29
N LEU A 354 -28.25 2.16 -0.23
CA LEU A 354 -28.46 3.37 -1.04
C LEU A 354 -28.87 4.60 -0.23
N LEU A 355 -29.69 4.44 0.80
CA LEU A 355 -30.24 5.59 1.55
C LEU A 355 -29.48 5.86 2.85
N THR A 356 -28.82 4.84 3.44
CA THR A 356 -28.04 5.02 4.67
C THR A 356 -26.55 5.10 4.36
N VAL A 357 -25.97 4.07 3.77
CA VAL A 357 -24.51 3.97 3.60
C VAL A 357 -23.98 4.93 2.55
N LEU A 358 -24.61 5.02 1.40
CA LEU A 358 -24.11 5.82 0.28
C LEU A 358 -23.99 7.32 0.57
N PRO A 359 -24.99 8.02 1.18
CA PRO A 359 -24.87 9.44 1.51
C PRO A 359 -23.73 9.70 2.51
N ILE A 360 -23.65 8.87 3.56
CA ILE A 360 -22.62 9.00 4.59
C ILE A 360 -21.22 8.81 3.96
N LEU A 361 -21.08 7.78 3.14
CA LEU A 361 -19.84 7.50 2.43
C LEU A 361 -19.47 8.63 1.45
N THR A 362 -20.45 9.24 0.79
CA THR A 362 -20.23 10.34 -0.16
C THR A 362 -19.58 11.53 0.54
N VAL A 363 -20.17 12.01 1.64
CA VAL A 363 -19.64 13.13 2.41
C VAL A 363 -18.26 12.79 2.97
N PHE A 364 -18.10 11.60 3.56
CA PHE A 364 -16.83 11.16 4.11
C PHE A 364 -15.72 11.08 3.05
N LEU A 365 -15.99 10.48 1.89
CA LEU A 365 -15.01 10.36 0.80
C LEU A 365 -14.66 11.72 0.19
N LEU A 366 -15.59 12.67 0.12
CA LEU A 366 -15.30 14.04 -0.30
C LEU A 366 -14.26 14.68 0.64
N LEU A 367 -14.46 14.56 1.95
CA LEU A 367 -13.55 15.08 2.96
C LEU A 367 -12.19 14.39 2.90
N LEU A 368 -12.17 13.06 2.86
CA LEU A 368 -10.95 12.26 2.81
C LEU A 368 -10.14 12.56 1.54
N ASN A 369 -10.79 12.60 0.37
CA ASN A 369 -10.14 12.91 -0.91
C ASN A 369 -9.60 14.34 -0.95
N THR A 370 -10.27 15.28 -0.27
CA THR A 370 -9.79 16.65 -0.09
C THR A 370 -8.50 16.66 0.73
N LEU A 371 -8.46 15.97 1.87
CA LEU A 371 -7.26 15.85 2.72
C LEU A 371 -6.12 15.14 1.98
N GLU A 372 -6.43 14.12 1.18
CA GLU A 372 -5.45 13.41 0.36
C GLU A 372 -4.86 14.32 -0.73
N ASP A 373 -5.70 15.08 -1.46
CA ASP A 373 -5.24 15.96 -2.54
C ASP A 373 -4.46 17.19 -2.01
N THR A 374 -4.76 17.66 -0.79
CA THR A 374 -3.95 18.70 -0.13
C THR A 374 -2.54 18.21 0.25
N GLY A 375 -2.28 16.90 0.30
CA GLY A 375 -1.04 16.31 0.80
C GLY A 375 -0.97 16.22 2.34
N TYR A 376 -2.07 16.54 3.06
CA TYR A 376 -2.09 16.48 4.52
C TYR A 376 -1.84 15.07 5.06
N ILE A 377 -2.43 14.03 4.45
CA ILE A 377 -2.28 12.63 4.89
C ILE A 377 -0.81 12.20 4.87
N LEU A 378 -0.04 12.60 3.84
CA LEU A 378 1.39 12.30 3.78
C LEU A 378 2.21 13.09 4.82
N ASN A 379 1.79 14.31 5.16
CA ASN A 379 2.42 15.07 6.25
C ASN A 379 2.10 14.48 7.63
N LEU A 380 0.89 13.92 7.82
CA LEU A 380 0.49 13.19 9.02
C LEU A 380 1.35 11.95 9.24
N SER A 381 1.73 11.24 8.17
CA SER A 381 2.60 10.05 8.27
C SER A 381 3.97 10.38 8.89
N VAL A 382 4.50 11.58 8.66
CA VAL A 382 5.75 12.02 9.29
C VAL A 382 5.56 12.31 10.77
N LEU A 383 4.43 12.90 11.16
CA LEU A 383 4.11 13.14 12.56
C LEU A 383 4.04 11.84 13.35
N THR A 384 3.46 10.80 12.76
CA THR A 384 3.28 9.49 13.40
C THR A 384 4.50 8.57 13.27
N LYS A 385 5.49 8.92 12.44
CA LYS A 385 6.68 8.10 12.14
C LYS A 385 7.37 7.56 13.39
N ARG A 386 7.63 8.42 14.39
CA ARG A 386 8.32 8.02 15.63
C ARG A 386 7.58 6.95 16.44
N ILE A 387 6.23 7.00 16.42
CA ILE A 387 5.38 6.02 17.10
C ILE A 387 5.43 4.71 16.32
N LEU A 388 5.28 4.77 15.00
CA LEU A 388 5.24 3.61 14.14
C LEU A 388 6.59 2.87 14.05
N GLU A 389 7.71 3.59 14.12
CA GLU A 389 9.04 2.98 14.25
C GLU A 389 9.18 2.15 15.55
N LYS A 390 8.58 2.61 16.67
CA LYS A 390 8.53 1.83 17.91
C LYS A 390 7.67 0.57 17.78
N LEU A 391 6.68 0.59 16.91
CA LEU A 391 5.85 -0.58 16.58
C LEU A 391 6.59 -1.56 15.63
N GLY A 392 7.81 -1.25 15.21
CA GLY A 392 8.63 -2.06 14.33
C GLY A 392 8.31 -1.92 12.86
N LEU A 393 7.74 -0.78 12.46
CA LEU A 393 7.35 -0.47 11.10
C LEU A 393 8.37 0.46 10.44
N GLY A 394 8.78 0.10 9.23
CA GLY A 394 9.58 0.93 8.34
C GLY A 394 8.73 1.89 7.51
N GLY A 395 9.38 2.60 6.57
CA GLY A 395 8.70 3.58 5.72
C GLY A 395 7.62 2.97 4.82
N GLU A 396 7.81 1.76 4.32
CA GLU A 396 6.85 1.06 3.45
C GLU A 396 5.62 0.58 4.23
N GLY A 397 5.82 0.05 5.43
CA GLY A 397 4.74 -0.33 6.33
C GLY A 397 3.90 0.86 6.73
N LEU A 398 4.53 2.02 6.96
CA LEU A 398 3.84 3.28 7.25
C LEU A 398 2.89 3.70 6.11
N ILE A 399 3.38 3.68 4.87
CA ILE A 399 2.56 4.04 3.69
C ILE A 399 1.39 3.07 3.56
N THR A 400 1.65 1.78 3.74
CA THR A 400 0.64 0.73 3.65
C THR A 400 -0.46 0.92 4.71
N LEU A 401 -0.11 1.29 5.96
CA LEU A 401 -1.09 1.61 7.01
C LEU A 401 -1.95 2.84 6.63
N VAL A 402 -1.32 3.89 6.09
CA VAL A 402 -2.06 5.09 5.65
C VAL A 402 -3.03 4.75 4.51
N LEU A 403 -2.64 3.89 3.58
CA LEU A 403 -3.54 3.38 2.53
C LEU A 403 -4.71 2.58 3.11
N GLY A 404 -4.52 1.94 4.27
CA GLY A 404 -5.54 1.18 4.99
C GLY A 404 -6.76 1.99 5.41
N PHE A 405 -6.58 3.27 5.71
CA PHE A 405 -7.70 4.19 5.95
C PHE A 405 -8.60 4.36 4.72
N GLY A 406 -8.10 4.10 3.51
CA GLY A 406 -8.94 4.05 2.31
C GLY A 406 -9.66 2.71 2.17
N CYS A 407 -8.90 1.63 2.01
CA CYS A 407 -9.43 0.27 1.85
C CYS A 407 -8.45 -0.75 2.45
N LYS A 408 -8.86 -1.43 3.53
CA LYS A 408 -8.06 -2.47 4.20
C LYS A 408 -7.61 -3.58 3.25
N ALA A 409 -8.50 -4.05 2.38
CA ALA A 409 -8.20 -5.13 1.43
C ALA A 409 -7.10 -4.74 0.44
N MET A 410 -7.19 -3.53 -0.15
CA MET A 410 -6.17 -3.02 -1.08
C MET A 410 -4.84 -2.78 -0.37
N ALA A 411 -4.86 -2.21 0.84
CA ALA A 411 -3.66 -2.03 1.65
C ALA A 411 -3.00 -3.37 2.01
N THR A 412 -3.79 -4.38 2.35
CA THR A 412 -3.29 -5.75 2.62
C THR A 412 -2.63 -6.38 1.38
N LEU A 413 -3.17 -6.15 0.19
CA LEU A 413 -2.52 -6.60 -1.06
C LEU A 413 -1.23 -5.81 -1.34
N THR A 414 -1.21 -4.50 -1.08
CA THR A 414 -0.01 -3.67 -1.21
C THR A 414 1.09 -4.09 -0.22
N ALA A 415 0.72 -4.62 0.96
CA ALA A 415 1.69 -5.14 1.92
C ALA A 415 2.58 -6.28 1.37
N ARG A 416 2.26 -6.86 0.21
CA ARG A 416 3.14 -7.83 -0.48
C ARG A 416 4.50 -7.22 -0.84
N THR A 417 4.53 -5.93 -1.18
CA THR A 417 5.77 -5.22 -1.54
C THR A 417 6.71 -5.02 -0.36
N ILE A 418 6.24 -5.18 0.89
CA ILE A 418 7.08 -5.04 2.08
C ILE A 418 8.10 -6.19 2.11
N PRO A 419 9.42 -5.90 2.09
CA PRO A 419 10.47 -6.92 2.00
C PRO A 419 10.55 -7.79 3.26
N SER A 420 10.38 -7.19 4.43
CA SER A 420 10.46 -7.88 5.72
C SER A 420 9.20 -8.69 6.00
N LYS A 421 9.33 -10.03 6.09
CA LYS A 421 8.22 -10.91 6.49
C LYS A 421 7.61 -10.48 7.82
N ARG A 422 8.45 -10.11 8.80
CA ARG A 422 8.01 -9.63 10.11
C ARG A 422 7.15 -8.38 10.00
N GLU A 423 7.64 -7.36 9.32
CA GLU A 423 6.92 -6.10 9.12
C GLU A 423 5.61 -6.33 8.37
N LYS A 424 5.61 -7.18 7.36
CA LYS A 424 4.43 -7.61 6.62
C LYS A 424 3.34 -8.19 7.55
N TYR A 425 3.71 -9.10 8.47
CA TYR A 425 2.78 -9.67 9.45
C TYR A 425 2.23 -8.61 10.39
N ILE A 426 3.08 -7.70 10.91
CA ILE A 426 2.67 -6.61 11.81
C ILE A 426 1.69 -5.68 11.07
N VAL A 427 2.04 -5.22 9.87
CA VAL A 427 1.21 -4.30 9.08
C VAL A 427 -0.17 -4.92 8.78
N ILE A 428 -0.22 -6.17 8.32
CA ILE A 428 -1.50 -6.83 7.97
C ILE A 428 -2.36 -7.06 9.22
N PHE A 429 -1.75 -7.42 10.35
CA PHE A 429 -2.47 -7.53 11.61
C PHE A 429 -3.08 -6.19 12.01
N LEU A 430 -2.27 -5.12 12.07
CA LEU A 430 -2.71 -3.78 12.46
C LEU A 430 -3.80 -3.25 11.51
N LEU A 431 -3.64 -3.39 10.19
CA LEU A 431 -4.66 -3.03 9.20
C LEU A 431 -6.01 -3.72 9.43
N SER A 432 -5.97 -4.96 9.90
CA SER A 432 -7.18 -5.77 10.07
C SER A 432 -7.80 -5.64 11.46
N PHE A 433 -7.02 -5.22 12.45
CA PHE A 433 -7.41 -5.21 13.86
C PHE A 433 -8.25 -3.99 14.25
N ALA A 434 -7.63 -2.81 14.39
CA ALA A 434 -8.32 -1.65 14.96
C ALA A 434 -8.38 -0.42 14.02
N ILE A 435 -7.83 -0.50 12.80
CA ILE A 435 -7.93 0.58 11.82
C ILE A 435 -9.26 0.44 11.06
N PRO A 436 -10.21 1.37 11.18
CA PRO A 436 -11.42 1.35 10.36
C PRO A 436 -11.09 1.72 8.88
N CYS A 437 -11.73 1.07 7.91
CA CYS A 437 -11.66 1.52 6.51
C CYS A 437 -12.51 2.77 6.29
N ALA A 438 -12.32 3.48 5.15
CA ALA A 438 -13.01 4.73 4.88
C ALA A 438 -14.55 4.64 5.02
N PRO A 439 -15.24 3.65 4.42
CA PRO A 439 -16.68 3.51 4.59
C PRO A 439 -17.07 3.27 6.04
N GLN A 440 -16.36 2.37 6.72
CA GLN A 440 -16.62 2.04 8.10
C GLN A 440 -16.42 3.23 9.04
N LEU A 441 -15.31 3.97 8.89
CA LEU A 441 -15.02 5.14 9.71
C LEU A 441 -16.10 6.22 9.56
N GLY A 442 -16.61 6.44 8.33
CA GLY A 442 -17.72 7.37 8.10
C GLY A 442 -19.00 6.96 8.86
N LEU A 443 -19.33 5.68 8.84
CA LEU A 443 -20.49 5.14 9.56
C LEU A 443 -20.27 5.13 11.07
N ASP A 444 -19.10 4.75 11.55
CA ASP A 444 -18.75 4.78 12.98
C ASP A 444 -18.90 6.20 13.55
N ILE A 445 -18.40 7.22 12.84
CA ILE A 445 -18.58 8.63 13.19
C ILE A 445 -20.08 8.99 13.21
N SER A 446 -20.86 8.49 12.26
CA SER A 446 -22.30 8.71 12.19
C SER A 446 -23.04 8.13 13.41
N VAL A 447 -22.74 6.87 13.78
CA VAL A 447 -23.32 6.21 14.97
C VAL A 447 -22.96 6.97 16.24
N LEU A 448 -21.68 7.26 16.43
CA LEU A 448 -21.17 7.92 17.64
C LEU A 448 -21.66 9.37 17.75
N GLY A 449 -21.91 10.02 16.61
CA GLY A 449 -22.49 11.36 16.58
C GLY A 449 -23.90 11.43 17.15
N LEU A 450 -24.69 10.36 17.06
CA LEU A 450 -26.00 10.26 17.71
C LEU A 450 -25.89 10.17 19.23
N MET A 451 -24.75 9.68 19.74
CA MET A 451 -24.47 9.55 21.19
C MET A 451 -23.66 10.72 21.77
N GLY A 452 -23.14 11.58 20.93
CA GLY A 452 -22.39 12.77 21.32
C GLY A 452 -20.88 12.63 21.26
N TRP A 453 -20.20 13.75 21.52
CA TRP A 453 -18.74 13.87 21.38
C TRP A 453 -17.96 12.97 22.34
N SER A 454 -18.50 12.71 23.56
CA SER A 454 -17.85 11.85 24.54
C SER A 454 -17.72 10.40 24.06
N ALA A 455 -18.75 9.84 23.44
CA ALA A 455 -18.72 8.50 22.87
C ALA A 455 -17.65 8.38 21.78
N PHE A 456 -17.54 9.39 20.90
CA PHE A 456 -16.50 9.45 19.88
C PHE A 456 -15.10 9.42 20.49
N MET A 457 -14.83 10.25 21.52
CA MET A 457 -13.54 10.31 22.18
C MET A 457 -13.15 8.99 22.85
N ILE A 458 -14.11 8.34 23.53
CA ILE A 458 -13.86 7.05 24.18
C ILE A 458 -13.51 5.98 23.15
N VAL A 459 -14.32 5.83 22.10
CA VAL A 459 -14.08 4.82 21.05
C VAL A 459 -12.75 5.07 20.35
N PHE A 460 -12.48 6.31 19.95
CA PHE A 460 -11.25 6.65 19.28
C PHE A 460 -10.01 6.41 20.15
N ALA A 461 -10.08 6.78 21.43
CA ALA A 461 -9.00 6.51 22.38
C ALA A 461 -8.75 5.00 22.55
N VAL A 462 -9.81 4.20 22.68
CA VAL A 462 -9.70 2.73 22.81
C VAL A 462 -9.09 2.13 21.55
N LEU A 463 -9.54 2.51 20.36
CA LEU A 463 -8.98 2.01 19.09
C LEU A 463 -7.49 2.36 18.95
N VAL A 464 -7.10 3.59 19.22
CA VAL A 464 -5.69 4.03 19.14
C VAL A 464 -4.81 3.31 20.17
N LEU A 465 -5.27 3.19 21.41
CA LEU A 465 -4.53 2.50 22.46
C LEU A 465 -4.37 1.01 22.15
N SER A 466 -5.43 0.34 21.71
CA SER A 466 -5.37 -1.07 21.33
C SER A 466 -4.45 -1.31 20.15
N GLU A 467 -4.43 -0.42 19.16
CA GLU A 467 -3.52 -0.47 18.00
C GLU A 467 -2.06 -0.35 18.44
N ILE A 468 -1.74 0.62 19.30
CA ILE A 468 -0.40 0.81 19.85
C ILE A 468 0.02 -0.41 20.67
N CYS A 469 -0.84 -0.90 21.57
CA CYS A 469 -0.55 -2.08 22.39
C CYS A 469 -0.31 -3.32 21.53
N ALA A 470 -1.17 -3.58 20.56
CA ALA A 470 -1.01 -4.71 19.63
C ALA A 470 0.30 -4.62 18.84
N GLY A 471 0.63 -3.45 18.30
CA GLY A 471 1.88 -3.23 17.58
C GLY A 471 3.13 -3.44 18.45
N LEU A 472 3.13 -2.93 19.68
CA LEU A 472 4.24 -3.13 20.63
C LEU A 472 4.41 -4.62 21.00
N LEU A 473 3.31 -5.32 21.25
CA LEU A 473 3.33 -6.74 21.55
C LEU A 473 3.88 -7.55 20.36
N LEU A 474 3.36 -7.33 19.17
CA LEU A 474 3.84 -8.01 17.96
C LEU A 474 5.32 -7.70 17.69
N ASN A 475 5.74 -6.45 17.87
CA ASN A 475 7.13 -6.05 17.72
C ASN A 475 8.07 -6.79 18.67
N ARG A 476 7.59 -7.11 19.89
CA ARG A 476 8.37 -7.83 20.91
C ARG A 476 8.44 -9.34 20.64
N PHE A 477 7.32 -9.94 20.18
CA PHE A 477 7.24 -11.40 19.98
C PHE A 477 7.83 -11.87 18.65
N LEU A 478 7.79 -11.06 17.61
CA LEU A 478 8.33 -11.40 16.31
C LEU A 478 9.84 -11.08 16.25
N LYS A 479 10.68 -12.08 15.93
CA LYS A 479 12.14 -11.93 15.85
C LYS A 479 12.56 -10.83 14.86
N ARG A 480 13.49 -9.97 15.28
CA ARG A 480 14.07 -8.94 14.42
C ARG A 480 14.95 -9.60 13.34
N THR A 481 14.58 -9.41 12.09
CA THR A 481 15.48 -9.62 10.95
C THR A 481 15.98 -8.22 10.58
N GLU A 482 17.30 -8.00 10.69
CA GLU A 482 17.90 -6.68 10.44
C GLU A 482 17.86 -6.36 8.94
N LEU A 483 16.89 -5.57 8.52
CA LEU A 483 16.86 -4.91 7.21
C LEU A 483 16.36 -3.48 7.42
N ASN A 484 17.27 -2.60 7.83
CA ASN A 484 17.04 -1.16 7.81
C ASN A 484 17.36 -0.62 6.42
N LEU A 485 16.43 -0.76 5.48
CA LEU A 485 16.44 0.08 4.28
C LEU A 485 15.99 1.48 4.72
N ALA A 486 16.90 2.43 4.70
CA ALA A 486 16.58 3.83 4.95
C ALA A 486 15.66 4.32 3.81
N PHE A 487 14.36 4.28 4.04
CA PHE A 487 13.38 4.79 3.09
C PHE A 487 13.35 6.32 3.17
N ILE A 488 13.94 6.96 2.16
CA ILE A 488 13.90 8.41 2.02
C ILE A 488 12.69 8.76 1.17
N GLN A 489 11.64 9.29 1.81
CA GLN A 489 10.44 9.75 1.12
C GLN A 489 10.48 11.26 0.95
N ASP A 490 10.44 11.72 -0.30
CA ASP A 490 10.19 13.13 -0.60
C ASP A 490 8.72 13.47 -0.31
N LEU A 491 8.53 14.40 0.62
CA LEU A 491 7.21 14.83 1.06
C LEU A 491 6.67 15.91 0.13
N PRO A 492 5.49 15.71 -0.48
CA PRO A 492 4.88 16.74 -1.28
C PRO A 492 4.52 17.97 -0.40
N PRO A 493 4.67 19.18 -0.93
CA PRO A 493 4.20 20.38 -0.25
C PRO A 493 2.68 20.34 -0.10
N ILE A 494 2.16 20.94 0.97
CA ILE A 494 0.71 21.18 1.08
C ILE A 494 0.27 22.11 -0.05
N ARG A 495 -0.83 21.79 -0.71
CA ARG A 495 -1.39 22.53 -1.83
C ARG A 495 -2.90 22.67 -1.71
N LEU A 496 -3.48 23.66 -2.38
CA LEU A 496 -4.93 23.76 -2.47
C LEU A 496 -5.49 22.59 -3.30
N PRO A 497 -6.56 21.92 -2.81
CA PRO A 497 -7.17 20.81 -3.52
C PRO A 497 -7.84 21.31 -4.80
N LYS A 498 -7.73 20.55 -5.88
CA LYS A 498 -8.42 20.85 -7.14
C LYS A 498 -9.81 20.19 -7.11
N LEU A 499 -10.84 20.97 -6.85
CA LEU A 499 -12.22 20.50 -6.68
C LEU A 499 -12.68 19.52 -7.77
N LYS A 500 -12.35 19.80 -9.04
CA LYS A 500 -12.67 18.91 -10.18
C LYS A 500 -12.08 17.51 -10.01
N TRP A 501 -10.84 17.41 -9.51
CA TRP A 501 -10.18 16.12 -9.29
C TRP A 501 -10.72 15.39 -8.06
N VAL A 502 -11.00 16.13 -6.98
CA VAL A 502 -11.64 15.58 -5.77
C VAL A 502 -13.00 14.98 -6.11
N LEU A 503 -13.85 15.71 -6.83
CA LEU A 503 -15.18 15.23 -7.27
C LEU A 503 -15.06 14.01 -8.19
N LYS A 504 -14.16 14.05 -9.18
CA LYS A 504 -13.95 12.93 -10.10
C LYS A 504 -13.47 11.67 -9.34
N LYS A 505 -12.53 11.82 -8.42
CA LYS A 505 -12.00 10.72 -7.59
C LYS A 505 -13.08 10.15 -6.68
N THR A 506 -13.89 11.01 -6.06
CA THR A 506 -15.02 10.60 -5.22
C THR A 506 -16.06 9.83 -6.03
N TYR A 507 -16.42 10.33 -7.21
CA TYR A 507 -17.37 9.63 -8.09
C TYR A 507 -16.87 8.22 -8.47
N PHE A 508 -15.62 8.06 -8.89
CA PHE A 508 -15.08 6.75 -9.23
C PHE A 508 -15.03 5.80 -8.03
N ARG A 509 -14.63 6.29 -6.85
CA ARG A 509 -14.63 5.49 -5.62
C ARG A 509 -16.05 5.05 -5.22
N LEU A 510 -17.03 5.94 -5.34
CA LEU A 510 -18.45 5.62 -5.07
C LEU A 510 -19.00 4.63 -6.09
N TYR A 511 -18.70 4.82 -7.37
CA TYR A 511 -19.13 3.89 -8.42
C TYR A 511 -18.56 2.48 -8.21
N SER A 512 -17.26 2.37 -7.94
CA SER A 512 -16.64 1.08 -7.61
C SER A 512 -17.26 0.45 -6.36
N PHE A 513 -17.48 1.26 -5.32
CA PHE A 513 -18.13 0.79 -4.09
C PHE A 513 -19.54 0.24 -4.37
N LEU A 514 -20.39 0.98 -5.08
CA LEU A 514 -21.73 0.52 -5.42
C LEU A 514 -21.72 -0.77 -6.23
N ARG A 515 -20.91 -0.82 -7.28
CA ARG A 515 -20.82 -1.99 -8.15
C ARG A 515 -20.42 -3.26 -7.40
N GLU A 516 -19.48 -3.15 -6.47
CA GLU A 516 -18.97 -4.29 -5.72
C GLU A 516 -19.82 -4.61 -4.47
N SER A 517 -20.38 -3.57 -3.83
CA SER A 517 -21.04 -3.71 -2.54
C SER A 517 -22.51 -4.06 -2.65
N LEU A 518 -23.23 -3.52 -3.63
CA LEU A 518 -24.68 -3.69 -3.73
C LEU A 518 -25.10 -5.16 -3.78
N LEU A 519 -24.39 -5.94 -4.60
CA LEU A 519 -24.65 -7.40 -4.68
C LEU A 519 -24.39 -8.07 -3.33
N VAL A 520 -23.33 -7.70 -2.63
CA VAL A 520 -22.98 -8.27 -1.33
C VAL A 520 -24.02 -7.93 -0.26
N PHE A 521 -24.57 -6.69 -0.24
CA PHE A 521 -25.65 -6.30 0.66
C PHE A 521 -26.92 -7.12 0.39
N VAL A 522 -27.29 -7.30 -0.87
CA VAL A 522 -28.45 -8.11 -1.26
C VAL A 522 -28.26 -9.58 -0.87
N LEU A 523 -27.09 -10.16 -1.17
CA LEU A 523 -26.79 -11.55 -0.80
C LEU A 523 -26.76 -11.74 0.72
N ALA A 524 -26.26 -10.78 1.47
CA ALA A 524 -26.25 -10.83 2.93
C ALA A 524 -27.68 -10.77 3.51
N ALA A 525 -28.55 -9.93 2.94
CA ALA A 525 -29.96 -9.88 3.34
C ALA A 525 -30.69 -11.20 3.03
N VAL A 526 -30.49 -11.76 1.82
CA VAL A 526 -31.03 -13.08 1.46
C VAL A 526 -30.50 -14.17 2.39
N GLY A 527 -29.21 -14.13 2.72
CA GLY A 527 -28.60 -15.08 3.66
C GLY A 527 -29.21 -15.03 5.04
N LEU A 528 -29.36 -13.81 5.59
CA LEU A 528 -30.01 -13.61 6.91
C LEU A 528 -31.47 -14.05 6.89
N PHE A 529 -32.24 -13.67 5.88
CA PHE A 529 -33.62 -14.11 5.72
C PHE A 529 -33.73 -15.64 5.67
N THR A 530 -32.82 -16.29 4.92
CA THR A 530 -32.79 -17.75 4.83
C THR A 530 -32.46 -18.39 6.19
N LEU A 531 -31.47 -17.86 6.90
CA LEU A 531 -31.10 -18.33 8.26
C LEU A 531 -32.26 -18.17 9.27
N GLU A 532 -33.01 -17.08 9.15
CA GLU A 532 -34.21 -16.83 9.97
C GLU A 532 -35.30 -17.89 9.69
N LYS A 533 -35.65 -18.07 8.42
CA LYS A 533 -36.72 -19.02 8.02
C LYS A 533 -36.35 -20.49 8.30
N LEU A 534 -35.07 -20.83 8.31
CA LEU A 534 -34.59 -22.17 8.69
C LEU A 534 -34.49 -22.35 10.22
N GLY A 535 -34.75 -21.32 11.01
CA GLY A 535 -34.59 -21.35 12.47
C GLY A 535 -33.12 -21.39 12.95
N LEU A 536 -32.15 -21.34 12.02
CA LEU A 536 -30.74 -21.38 12.34
C LEU A 536 -30.27 -20.09 13.00
N LEU A 537 -30.91 -18.97 12.68
CA LEU A 537 -30.62 -17.68 13.30
C LEU A 537 -30.94 -17.69 14.80
N GLU A 538 -32.10 -18.25 15.18
CA GLU A 538 -32.50 -18.46 16.56
C GLU A 538 -31.52 -19.39 17.31
N ALA A 539 -31.12 -20.50 16.68
CA ALA A 539 -30.12 -21.40 17.23
C ALA A 539 -28.77 -20.69 17.46
N THR A 540 -28.30 -19.89 16.48
CA THR A 540 -27.09 -19.09 16.61
C THR A 540 -27.21 -18.05 17.72
N LYS A 541 -28.33 -17.35 17.83
CA LYS A 541 -28.64 -16.40 18.92
C LYS A 541 -28.57 -17.07 20.27
N LYS A 542 -29.17 -18.26 20.42
CA LYS A 542 -29.13 -19.05 21.67
C LYS A 542 -27.71 -19.48 22.04
N LEU A 543 -26.94 -19.95 21.06
CA LEU A 543 -25.55 -20.36 21.27
C LEU A 543 -24.64 -19.18 21.67
N LEU A 544 -24.80 -18.02 21.04
CA LEU A 544 -23.99 -16.83 21.31
C LEU A 544 -24.51 -15.97 22.47
N ARG A 545 -25.67 -16.30 23.03
CA ARG A 545 -26.31 -15.53 24.12
C ARG A 545 -25.38 -15.26 25.32
N PRO A 546 -24.63 -16.24 25.87
CA PRO A 546 -23.75 -15.99 27.01
C PRO A 546 -22.59 -15.02 26.63
N LEU A 547 -22.16 -15.02 25.38
CA LEU A 547 -21.15 -14.11 24.90
C LEU A 547 -21.70 -12.69 24.69
N ILE A 548 -22.85 -12.58 24.02
CA ILE A 548 -23.42 -11.28 23.62
C ILE A 548 -24.07 -10.57 24.81
N GLU A 549 -24.97 -11.23 25.54
CA GLU A 549 -25.63 -10.63 26.69
C GLU A 549 -24.75 -10.67 27.95
N GLY A 550 -24.05 -11.80 28.19
CA GLY A 550 -23.28 -11.98 29.41
C GLY A 550 -21.97 -11.21 29.44
N LEU A 551 -21.12 -11.35 28.41
CA LEU A 551 -19.81 -10.71 28.39
C LEU A 551 -19.88 -9.30 27.80
N LEU A 552 -20.57 -9.12 26.68
CA LEU A 552 -20.60 -7.86 25.94
C LEU A 552 -21.70 -6.89 26.38
N GLY A 553 -22.71 -7.36 27.12
CA GLY A 553 -23.85 -6.55 27.57
C GLY A 553 -24.74 -6.04 26.43
N LEU A 554 -24.69 -6.68 25.26
CA LEU A 554 -25.36 -6.25 24.04
C LEU A 554 -26.65 -7.02 23.81
N PRO A 555 -27.66 -6.43 23.12
CA PRO A 555 -28.87 -7.15 22.76
C PRO A 555 -28.58 -8.22 21.70
N LEU A 556 -29.41 -9.31 21.68
CA LEU A 556 -29.24 -10.41 20.72
C LEU A 556 -29.33 -9.99 19.24
N ALA A 557 -29.94 -8.84 18.93
CA ALA A 557 -29.94 -8.26 17.61
C ALA A 557 -28.51 -7.97 17.08
N MET A 558 -27.51 -7.87 17.96
CA MET A 558 -26.11 -7.73 17.55
C MET A 558 -25.53 -8.97 16.87
N VAL A 559 -26.14 -10.15 17.03
CA VAL A 559 -25.76 -11.34 16.27
C VAL A 559 -25.98 -11.11 14.76
N ASP A 560 -27.08 -10.48 14.41
CA ASP A 560 -27.41 -10.15 13.00
C ASP A 560 -26.38 -9.15 12.44
N VAL A 561 -26.01 -8.15 13.24
CA VAL A 561 -24.96 -7.20 12.92
C VAL A 561 -23.61 -7.91 12.66
N MET A 562 -23.23 -8.86 13.52
CA MET A 562 -21.99 -9.62 13.38
C MET A 562 -21.96 -10.45 12.08
N ILE A 563 -23.09 -11.08 11.73
CA ILE A 563 -23.22 -11.83 10.47
C ILE A 563 -23.06 -10.89 9.26
N LEU A 564 -23.67 -9.70 9.31
CA LEU A 564 -23.50 -8.69 8.27
C LEU A 564 -22.07 -8.19 8.16
N CYS A 565 -21.36 -8.02 9.28
CA CYS A 565 -19.95 -7.62 9.30
C CYS A 565 -19.04 -8.66 8.62
N LEU A 566 -19.35 -9.96 8.71
CA LEU A 566 -18.59 -11.00 7.98
C LEU A 566 -18.65 -10.80 6.46
N ALA A 567 -19.80 -10.40 5.94
CA ALA A 567 -19.93 -10.07 4.52
C ALA A 567 -19.21 -8.75 4.22
N ARG A 568 -19.60 -7.67 4.91
CA ARG A 568 -19.00 -6.34 4.85
C ARG A 568 -19.24 -5.56 6.15
N ASN A 569 -18.19 -4.97 6.71
CA ASN A 569 -18.29 -4.20 7.97
C ASN A 569 -19.29 -3.04 7.86
N GLU A 570 -19.36 -2.38 6.71
CA GLU A 570 -20.28 -1.26 6.47
C GLU A 570 -21.76 -1.69 6.58
N ALA A 571 -22.08 -2.91 6.18
CA ALA A 571 -23.43 -3.44 6.28
C ALA A 571 -23.85 -3.61 7.76
N GLY A 572 -22.93 -4.17 8.56
CA GLY A 572 -23.14 -4.32 10.00
C GLY A 572 -23.29 -2.98 10.71
N VAL A 573 -22.38 -2.01 10.47
CA VAL A 573 -22.46 -0.69 11.11
C VAL A 573 -23.72 0.07 10.66
N GLY A 574 -24.13 -0.06 9.39
CA GLY A 574 -25.41 0.48 8.93
C GLY A 574 -26.61 -0.07 9.72
N GLN A 575 -26.58 -1.35 10.09
CA GLN A 575 -27.61 -1.93 10.96
C GLN A 575 -27.50 -1.43 12.40
N VAL A 576 -26.29 -1.16 12.92
CA VAL A 576 -26.13 -0.51 14.23
C VAL A 576 -26.81 0.85 14.24
N ILE A 577 -26.70 1.66 13.18
CA ILE A 577 -27.42 2.94 13.04
C ILE A 577 -28.93 2.73 13.20
N ASN A 578 -29.49 1.71 12.54
CA ASN A 578 -30.91 1.41 12.62
C ASN A 578 -31.32 1.00 14.05
N LEU A 579 -30.51 0.18 14.75
CA LEU A 579 -30.78 -0.19 16.15
C LEU A 579 -30.73 1.02 17.08
N VAL A 580 -29.77 1.94 16.88
CA VAL A 580 -29.68 3.19 17.65
C VAL A 580 -30.89 4.07 17.39
N ARG A 581 -31.32 4.26 16.14
CA ARG A 581 -32.51 5.05 15.79
C ARG A 581 -33.81 4.45 16.35
N LYS A 582 -33.92 3.13 16.45
CA LYS A 582 -35.03 2.43 17.08
C LYS A 582 -34.96 2.46 18.61
N GLY A 583 -33.96 3.09 19.24
CA GLY A 583 -33.76 3.15 20.67
C GLY A 583 -33.41 1.82 21.34
N GLN A 584 -32.90 0.85 20.59
CA GLN A 584 -32.57 -0.50 21.06
C GLN A 584 -31.16 -0.62 21.67
N LEU A 585 -30.35 0.41 21.57
CA LEU A 585 -29.00 0.48 22.15
C LEU A 585 -28.89 1.70 23.06
N ASN A 586 -28.44 1.49 24.28
CA ASN A 586 -28.06 2.57 25.18
C ASN A 586 -26.65 3.10 24.88
N TYR A 587 -26.22 4.15 25.60
CA TYR A 587 -24.95 4.80 25.42
C TYR A 587 -23.75 3.83 25.48
N VAL A 588 -23.66 2.99 26.51
CA VAL A 588 -22.59 2.01 26.71
C VAL A 588 -22.62 0.94 25.62
N GLN A 589 -23.82 0.41 25.34
CA GLN A 589 -24.01 -0.60 24.28
C GLN A 589 -23.60 -0.09 22.90
N CYS A 590 -23.86 1.18 22.62
CA CYS A 590 -23.45 1.80 21.36
C CYS A 590 -21.91 1.84 21.22
N ILE A 591 -21.20 2.25 22.28
CA ILE A 591 -19.73 2.26 22.30
C ILE A 591 -19.17 0.85 22.10
N VAL A 592 -19.68 -0.13 22.85
CA VAL A 592 -19.25 -1.53 22.76
C VAL A 592 -19.55 -2.11 21.37
N ALA A 593 -20.73 -1.81 20.81
CA ALA A 593 -21.12 -2.26 19.47
C ALA A 593 -20.18 -1.71 18.37
N VAL A 594 -19.84 -0.43 18.42
CA VAL A 594 -18.92 0.17 17.44
C VAL A 594 -17.52 -0.42 17.56
N ILE A 595 -17.00 -0.61 18.76
CA ILE A 595 -15.69 -1.26 18.96
C ILE A 595 -15.70 -2.69 18.44
N LEU A 596 -16.76 -3.46 18.77
CA LEU A 596 -16.90 -4.83 18.30
C LEU A 596 -16.94 -4.91 16.77
N THR A 597 -17.76 -4.09 16.11
CA THR A 597 -17.89 -4.09 14.65
C THR A 597 -16.61 -3.62 13.95
N THR A 598 -15.83 -2.73 14.57
CA THR A 598 -14.59 -2.21 14.02
C THR A 598 -13.45 -3.22 14.11
N MET A 599 -13.36 -3.93 15.26
CA MET A 599 -12.21 -4.77 15.58
C MET A 599 -12.43 -6.26 15.32
N ALA A 600 -13.67 -6.78 15.43
CA ALA A 600 -13.88 -8.23 15.56
C ALA A 600 -13.65 -9.01 14.26
N PHE A 601 -13.96 -8.42 13.11
CA PHE A 601 -13.93 -9.17 11.85
C PHE A 601 -13.20 -8.43 10.73
N PRO A 602 -12.17 -9.05 10.08
CA PRO A 602 -11.80 -8.65 8.74
C PRO A 602 -12.97 -8.98 7.80
N CYS A 603 -13.48 -8.03 7.03
CA CYS A 603 -14.50 -8.31 6.02
C CYS A 603 -14.00 -9.33 5.00
N PHE A 604 -14.90 -10.01 4.30
CA PHE A 604 -14.57 -11.07 3.35
C PHE A 604 -13.48 -10.66 2.33
N ALA A 605 -13.53 -9.42 1.83
CA ALA A 605 -12.50 -8.89 0.93
C ALA A 605 -11.12 -8.79 1.60
N THR A 606 -11.06 -8.34 2.87
CA THR A 606 -9.80 -8.26 3.62
C THR A 606 -9.28 -9.65 3.95
N PHE A 607 -10.15 -10.58 4.36
CA PHE A 607 -9.77 -11.96 4.63
C PHE A 607 -9.18 -12.65 3.39
N THR A 608 -9.80 -12.48 2.23
CA THR A 608 -9.27 -13.03 0.96
C THR A 608 -7.93 -12.40 0.58
N ALA A 609 -7.75 -11.10 0.82
CA ALA A 609 -6.46 -10.41 0.63
C ALA A 609 -5.38 -10.95 1.59
N MET A 610 -5.72 -11.19 2.87
CA MET A 610 -4.83 -11.82 3.84
C MET A 610 -4.43 -13.24 3.40
N ALA A 611 -5.41 -14.06 2.99
CA ALA A 611 -5.18 -15.43 2.53
C ALA A 611 -4.26 -15.48 1.30
N ARG A 612 -4.42 -14.53 0.36
CA ARG A 612 -3.56 -14.39 -0.81
C ARG A 612 -2.15 -13.89 -0.48
N THR A 613 -1.98 -13.12 0.60
CA THR A 613 -0.70 -12.48 0.94
C THR A 613 0.13 -13.31 1.93
N LEU A 614 -0.51 -13.94 2.92
CA LEU A 614 0.13 -14.69 4.00
C LEU A 614 -0.09 -16.21 3.92
N GLY A 615 -0.97 -16.66 3.04
CA GLY A 615 -1.47 -18.03 2.99
C GLY A 615 -2.70 -18.25 3.89
N VAL A 616 -3.54 -19.21 3.51
CA VAL A 616 -4.85 -19.47 4.16
C VAL A 616 -4.70 -19.80 5.66
N LYS A 617 -3.73 -20.64 6.03
CA LYS A 617 -3.49 -21.02 7.44
C LYS A 617 -3.16 -19.81 8.32
N SER A 618 -2.25 -18.94 7.85
CA SER A 618 -1.86 -17.72 8.57
C SER A 618 -3.03 -16.72 8.66
N ALA A 619 -3.83 -16.60 7.59
CA ALA A 619 -5.00 -15.73 7.58
C ALA A 619 -6.06 -16.17 8.59
N ILE A 620 -6.37 -17.47 8.69
CA ILE A 620 -7.31 -18.02 9.67
C ILE A 620 -6.79 -17.78 11.08
N LEU A 621 -5.52 -18.10 11.36
CA LEU A 621 -4.92 -17.89 12.68
C LEU A 621 -4.99 -16.41 13.09
N MET A 622 -4.66 -15.51 12.17
CA MET A 622 -4.67 -14.07 12.42
C MET A 622 -6.10 -13.55 12.64
N ALA A 623 -7.06 -13.96 11.81
CA ALA A 623 -8.46 -13.59 11.97
C ALA A 623 -9.06 -14.10 13.32
N SER A 624 -8.72 -15.32 13.73
CA SER A 624 -9.12 -15.88 15.03
C SER A 624 -8.51 -15.11 16.20
N ALA A 625 -7.21 -14.74 16.10
CA ALA A 625 -6.55 -13.93 17.12
C ALA A 625 -7.20 -12.52 17.21
N ILE A 626 -7.51 -11.89 16.08
CA ILE A 626 -8.22 -10.61 16.01
C ILE A 626 -9.58 -10.72 16.69
N PHE A 627 -10.37 -11.75 16.36
CA PHE A 627 -11.69 -11.96 16.94
C PHE A 627 -11.64 -12.12 18.46
N ILE A 628 -10.75 -12.98 18.97
CA ILE A 628 -10.60 -13.22 20.41
C ILE A 628 -10.20 -11.93 21.14
N THR A 629 -9.21 -11.20 20.60
CA THR A 629 -8.75 -9.95 21.20
C THR A 629 -9.84 -8.87 21.19
N ALA A 630 -10.60 -8.75 20.10
CA ALA A 630 -11.69 -7.78 19.96
C ALA A 630 -12.83 -8.07 20.95
N VAL A 631 -13.26 -9.32 21.07
CA VAL A 631 -14.31 -9.73 22.02
C VAL A 631 -13.85 -9.51 23.47
N SER A 632 -12.60 -9.86 23.80
CA SER A 632 -12.04 -9.63 25.13
C SER A 632 -11.98 -8.14 25.48
N MET A 633 -11.57 -7.32 24.52
CA MET A 633 -11.47 -5.86 24.68
C MET A 633 -12.85 -5.22 24.85
N ALA A 634 -13.81 -5.61 24.00
CA ALA A 634 -15.19 -5.13 24.07
C ALA A 634 -15.87 -5.53 25.38
N GLY A 635 -15.63 -6.76 25.86
CA GLY A 635 -16.14 -7.24 27.15
C GLY A 635 -15.52 -6.50 28.33
N LEU A 636 -14.19 -6.28 28.33
CA LEU A 636 -13.52 -5.49 29.34
C LEU A 636 -14.06 -4.06 29.38
N LEU A 637 -14.25 -3.46 28.21
CA LEU A 637 -14.78 -2.10 28.11
C LEU A 637 -16.22 -2.01 28.61
N ASN A 638 -17.06 -3.00 28.27
CA ASN A 638 -18.42 -3.08 28.80
C ASN A 638 -18.41 -3.10 30.36
N TRP A 639 -17.57 -3.97 30.94
CA TRP A 639 -17.44 -4.05 32.40
C TRP A 639 -16.98 -2.73 33.01
N VAL A 640 -15.97 -2.08 32.43
CA VAL A 640 -15.46 -0.77 32.90
C VAL A 640 -16.54 0.30 32.78
N LEU A 641 -17.20 0.44 31.63
CA LEU A 641 -18.18 1.51 31.42
C LEU A 641 -19.44 1.34 32.26
N VAL A 642 -19.89 0.11 32.49
CA VAL A 642 -21.06 -0.16 33.38
C VAL A 642 -20.78 0.24 34.84
N VAL A 643 -19.50 0.20 35.27
CA VAL A 643 -19.10 0.63 36.62
C VAL A 643 -19.02 2.15 36.76
N PHE A 644 -18.64 2.87 35.67
CA PHE A 644 -18.35 4.31 35.71
C PHE A 644 -19.45 5.20 35.09
N VAL A 645 -20.37 4.65 34.35
CA VAL A 645 -21.49 5.36 33.70
C VAL A 645 -22.82 4.85 34.23
#